data_ea037180d41903da71bbcecabf5a6d8a
#
_entry.id   ea037180d41903da71bbcecabf5a6d8a
#
_cell.length_a   1.000
_cell.length_b   1.000
_cell.length_c   1.000
_cell.angle_alpha   90.00
_cell.angle_beta   90.00
_cell.angle_gamma   90.00
#
_symmetry.space_group_name_H-M   'P 1'
#
loop_
_entity.id
_entity.type
_entity.pdbx_description
1 polymer ?
#
loop_
_entity_poly.entity_id
_entity_poly.type
_entity_poly.pdbx_seq_one_letter_code
_entity_poly.pdbx_strand_id
1 'polypeptide(L)'
;MALIDLQNISKQYDIKVILKDANFTLQAGQRVAVIGQNGQGKSTLFKIIMKAVEPDSGEMAIDRSIKIEMLDQQPKFEANLSVRNAIENQLVELKVAKNEYEKITNQLSTDYENEELLRKQSELATFIDFHNAWDLENTIERVLIEFALKEYEHKDVNLLSGGEQRRVSLAGLILKKPDVLLLDEPTNHLDVYMVEFLEELLLKNNFTLLFISHDRYFIDNIATNVIEVDGGELRKFNGGYSSYLEQKSQILSNLQKEHENLLRLVKQEAHWMQHGVTARRKRNERRKSEYFDLKQKAKSNPAYIKKMSIELQREQKSFNSEEKQQNKKKMLYELDNIYKSLGEKELIKDFTARILQKDTIAIVGPNGSGKSTLLKIFMEKMQIDKGSFKKGDFQIGYFDQQRDMLDDEKTIMEIFCPNGGDRVVLDDGRNLHVFGYLKNFLFPKEYLDKKVGALSGGEKNRVALALLFTKRVDCMILDEPTNDLDIPTINILEEYLQNFQGGLIFVSHDRYFVDKIAKKLYVFTGNGHIMESFQPYSEYLEIEKELKELDNLESDIEKEKNNPKIENLPKKQVKLSYKDQREYDSLPKELEKIEEKIEEINGCLADPKCYEKIGIIVLSKELEETKAIYEEKVERFLTLEELVESFNS
;
A
#
# COMPACT_ATOMS: atom_id res chain seq x y z
N MET A 1 -14.68 -6.36 -21.48
CA MET A 1 -15.22 -7.74 -21.49
C MET A 1 -15.05 -8.30 -20.11
N ALA A 2 -16.05 -8.98 -19.55
CA ALA A 2 -15.93 -9.61 -18.24
C ALA A 2 -15.02 -10.84 -18.36
N LEU A 3 -13.97 -10.89 -17.58
CA LEU A 3 -13.04 -12.04 -17.50
C LEU A 3 -13.47 -13.04 -16.44
N ILE A 4 -13.99 -12.53 -15.31
CA ILE A 4 -14.49 -13.33 -14.20
C ILE A 4 -15.84 -12.73 -13.78
N ASP A 5 -16.86 -13.57 -13.63
CA ASP A 5 -18.18 -13.19 -13.14
C ASP A 5 -18.66 -14.17 -12.09
N LEU A 6 -18.92 -13.66 -10.89
CA LEU A 6 -19.43 -14.41 -9.74
C LEU A 6 -20.85 -13.96 -9.46
N GLN A 7 -21.82 -14.88 -9.43
CA GLN A 7 -23.23 -14.59 -9.19
C GLN A 7 -23.74 -15.39 -8.00
N ASN A 8 -24.21 -14.67 -6.98
CA ASN A 8 -24.82 -15.20 -5.75
C ASN A 8 -23.95 -16.27 -5.05
N ILE A 9 -22.63 -16.06 -5.07
CA ILE A 9 -21.69 -16.99 -4.45
C ILE A 9 -21.85 -16.96 -2.93
N SER A 10 -22.10 -18.14 -2.36
CA SER A 10 -22.13 -18.32 -0.90
C SER A 10 -21.16 -19.40 -0.48
N LYS A 11 -20.48 -19.15 0.65
CA LYS A 11 -19.54 -20.11 1.27
C LYS A 11 -19.58 -20.02 2.77
N GLN A 12 -19.65 -21.17 3.42
CA GLN A 12 -19.68 -21.31 4.87
C GLN A 12 -18.64 -22.35 5.29
N TYR A 13 -17.97 -22.11 6.42
CA TYR A 13 -17.16 -23.11 7.11
C TYR A 13 -17.77 -23.34 8.49
N ASP A 14 -18.21 -24.56 8.75
CA ASP A 14 -18.93 -24.95 9.94
C ASP A 14 -20.16 -24.02 10.20
N ILE A 15 -20.08 -23.18 11.25
CA ILE A 15 -21.13 -22.22 11.63
C ILE A 15 -20.88 -20.83 11.05
N LYS A 16 -19.64 -20.56 10.54
CA LYS A 16 -19.23 -19.23 10.09
C LYS A 16 -19.55 -19.01 8.62
N VAL A 17 -20.46 -18.09 8.34
CA VAL A 17 -20.71 -17.61 6.97
C VAL A 17 -19.53 -16.73 6.54
N ILE A 18 -18.92 -17.07 5.42
CA ILE A 18 -17.74 -16.38 4.86
C ILE A 18 -18.15 -15.48 3.70
N LEU A 19 -18.96 -16.00 2.78
CA LEU A 19 -19.57 -15.23 1.69
C LEU A 19 -21.06 -15.55 1.66
N LYS A 20 -21.87 -14.53 1.40
CA LYS A 20 -23.32 -14.63 1.34
C LYS A 20 -23.83 -13.86 0.13
N ASP A 21 -24.41 -14.60 -0.82
CA ASP A 21 -24.96 -14.04 -2.06
C ASP A 21 -24.03 -13.01 -2.74
N ALA A 22 -22.73 -13.31 -2.72
CA ALA A 22 -21.69 -12.42 -3.19
C ALA A 22 -21.73 -12.32 -4.71
N ASN A 23 -21.78 -11.08 -5.23
CA ASN A 23 -21.77 -10.77 -6.64
C ASN A 23 -20.54 -9.94 -6.97
N PHE A 24 -19.76 -10.36 -7.97
CA PHE A 24 -18.54 -9.67 -8.38
C PHE A 24 -18.21 -9.94 -9.83
N THR A 25 -17.87 -8.88 -10.57
CA THR A 25 -17.44 -8.97 -11.96
C THR A 25 -16.11 -8.24 -12.14
N LEU A 26 -15.11 -8.92 -12.69
CA LEU A 26 -13.81 -8.38 -13.05
C LEU A 26 -13.72 -8.19 -14.56
N GLN A 27 -13.44 -6.98 -15.01
CA GLN A 27 -13.27 -6.65 -16.41
C GLN A 27 -11.78 -6.52 -16.77
N ALA A 28 -11.45 -6.73 -18.05
CA ALA A 28 -10.09 -6.57 -18.54
C ALA A 28 -9.53 -5.17 -18.23
N GLY A 29 -8.28 -5.11 -17.75
CA GLY A 29 -7.59 -3.87 -17.39
C GLY A 29 -8.01 -3.25 -16.06
N GLN A 30 -8.98 -3.83 -15.31
CA GLN A 30 -9.32 -3.36 -13.98
C GLN A 30 -8.29 -3.81 -12.95
N ARG A 31 -7.99 -2.90 -12.01
CA ARG A 31 -7.16 -3.19 -10.82
C ARG A 31 -8.04 -3.01 -9.59
N VAL A 32 -8.41 -4.13 -8.98
CA VAL A 32 -9.40 -4.18 -7.90
C VAL A 32 -8.72 -4.58 -6.59
N ALA A 33 -8.78 -3.70 -5.60
CA ALA A 33 -8.35 -3.98 -4.24
C ALA A 33 -9.48 -4.64 -3.43
N VAL A 34 -9.18 -5.69 -2.68
CA VAL A 34 -10.11 -6.36 -1.77
C VAL A 34 -9.70 -6.05 -0.33
N ILE A 35 -10.53 -5.32 0.37
CA ILE A 35 -10.31 -4.90 1.77
C ILE A 35 -11.35 -5.52 2.71
N GLY A 36 -11.06 -5.54 3.99
CA GLY A 36 -11.95 -6.08 5.03
C GLY A 36 -11.17 -6.66 6.20
N GLN A 37 -11.85 -6.95 7.29
CA GLN A 37 -11.22 -7.52 8.50
C GLN A 37 -10.62 -8.90 8.21
N ASN A 38 -9.60 -9.27 9.00
CA ASN A 38 -9.01 -10.60 8.90
C ASN A 38 -10.05 -11.68 9.26
N GLY A 39 -10.03 -12.77 8.48
CA GLY A 39 -10.98 -13.88 8.64
C GLY A 39 -12.38 -13.64 8.07
N GLN A 40 -12.60 -12.58 7.28
CA GLN A 40 -13.87 -12.31 6.59
C GLN A 40 -13.97 -12.93 5.19
N GLY A 41 -12.97 -13.70 4.75
CA GLY A 41 -13.08 -14.47 3.51
C GLY A 41 -12.37 -13.88 2.30
N LYS A 42 -11.51 -12.88 2.44
CA LYS A 42 -10.73 -12.30 1.33
C LYS A 42 -9.94 -13.39 0.57
N SER A 43 -9.08 -14.13 1.25
CA SER A 43 -8.31 -15.22 0.64
C SER A 43 -9.18 -16.42 0.22
N THR A 44 -10.37 -16.61 0.84
CA THR A 44 -11.34 -17.63 0.39
C THR A 44 -11.93 -17.25 -0.96
N LEU A 45 -12.22 -15.97 -1.20
CA LEU A 45 -12.66 -15.46 -2.50
C LEU A 45 -11.61 -15.79 -3.58
N PHE A 46 -10.32 -15.57 -3.31
CA PHE A 46 -9.23 -15.93 -4.23
C PHE A 46 -9.18 -17.43 -4.52
N LYS A 47 -9.29 -18.26 -3.48
CA LYS A 47 -9.33 -19.72 -3.63
C LYS A 47 -10.53 -20.21 -4.44
N ILE A 48 -11.67 -19.55 -4.35
CA ILE A 48 -12.85 -19.85 -5.18
C ILE A 48 -12.56 -19.49 -6.64
N ILE A 49 -12.00 -18.30 -6.92
CA ILE A 49 -11.62 -17.88 -8.28
C ILE A 49 -10.62 -18.86 -8.89
N MET A 50 -9.63 -19.29 -8.11
CA MET A 50 -8.63 -20.30 -8.52
C MET A 50 -9.20 -21.71 -8.61
N LYS A 51 -10.49 -21.92 -8.30
CA LYS A 51 -11.15 -23.26 -8.25
C LYS A 51 -10.51 -24.22 -7.25
N ALA A 52 -9.73 -23.71 -6.29
CA ALA A 52 -9.16 -24.52 -5.21
C ALA A 52 -10.19 -24.83 -4.11
N VAL A 53 -11.26 -24.05 -4.03
CA VAL A 53 -12.39 -24.25 -3.11
C VAL A 53 -13.68 -24.07 -3.90
N GLU A 54 -14.60 -25.03 -3.81
CA GLU A 54 -15.92 -24.92 -4.43
C GLU A 54 -16.84 -24.05 -3.55
N PRO A 55 -17.66 -23.16 -4.14
CA PRO A 55 -18.71 -22.47 -3.41
C PRO A 55 -19.82 -23.44 -3.01
N ASP A 56 -20.56 -23.13 -1.95
CA ASP A 56 -21.68 -23.95 -1.50
C ASP A 56 -22.94 -23.68 -2.35
N SER A 57 -23.06 -22.47 -2.91
CA SER A 57 -24.11 -22.08 -3.87
C SER A 57 -23.63 -20.91 -4.74
N GLY A 58 -24.36 -20.67 -5.84
CA GLY A 58 -24.06 -19.63 -6.82
C GLY A 58 -23.37 -20.17 -8.07
N GLU A 59 -23.15 -19.29 -9.03
CA GLU A 59 -22.53 -19.61 -10.31
C GLU A 59 -21.26 -18.77 -10.53
N MET A 60 -20.24 -19.40 -11.10
CA MET A 60 -18.99 -18.74 -11.45
C MET A 60 -18.69 -18.97 -12.94
N ALA A 61 -18.63 -17.88 -13.68
CA ALA A 61 -18.20 -17.86 -15.06
C ALA A 61 -16.81 -17.25 -15.18
N ILE A 62 -15.86 -18.01 -15.73
CA ILE A 62 -14.51 -17.54 -16.05
C ILE A 62 -14.30 -17.79 -17.55
N ASP A 63 -13.79 -16.81 -18.26
CA ASP A 63 -13.43 -16.94 -19.67
C ASP A 63 -12.38 -18.07 -19.80
N ARG A 64 -12.60 -19.00 -20.72
CA ARG A 64 -11.75 -20.17 -20.88
C ARG A 64 -10.40 -19.85 -21.54
N SER A 65 -10.29 -18.69 -22.17
CA SER A 65 -9.08 -18.26 -22.88
C SER A 65 -8.05 -17.59 -21.98
N ILE A 66 -8.43 -17.18 -20.75
CA ILE A 66 -7.55 -16.42 -19.86
C ILE A 66 -6.68 -17.31 -18.96
N LYS A 67 -5.47 -16.85 -18.73
CA LYS A 67 -4.55 -17.40 -17.74
C LYS A 67 -4.65 -16.59 -16.44
N ILE A 68 -4.99 -17.26 -15.35
CA ILE A 68 -5.03 -16.67 -14.00
C ILE A 68 -3.85 -17.21 -13.22
N GLU A 69 -3.03 -16.34 -12.69
CA GLU A 69 -1.91 -16.69 -11.80
C GLU A 69 -2.11 -16.03 -10.43
N MET A 70 -1.64 -16.69 -9.38
CA MET A 70 -1.78 -16.22 -8.01
C MET A 70 -0.42 -16.21 -7.30
N LEU A 71 -0.14 -15.11 -6.61
CA LEU A 71 0.94 -15.04 -5.63
C LEU A 71 0.39 -15.48 -4.27
N ASP A 72 0.86 -16.62 -3.79
CA ASP A 72 0.52 -17.09 -2.46
C ASP A 72 1.21 -16.26 -1.35
N GLN A 73 0.57 -16.18 -0.21
CA GLN A 73 1.10 -15.47 0.96
C GLN A 73 2.46 -16.05 1.41
N GLN A 74 2.67 -17.36 1.26
CA GLN A 74 3.94 -18.02 1.53
C GLN A 74 4.29 -18.92 0.35
N PRO A 75 5.14 -18.47 -0.58
CA PRO A 75 5.56 -19.28 -1.71
C PRO A 75 6.35 -20.51 -1.22
N LYS A 76 6.08 -21.66 -1.83
CA LYS A 76 6.78 -22.92 -1.53
C LYS A 76 7.65 -23.28 -2.73
N PHE A 77 8.91 -23.57 -2.47
CA PHE A 77 9.86 -23.99 -3.49
C PHE A 77 10.32 -25.43 -3.24
N GLU A 78 10.69 -26.12 -4.30
CA GLU A 78 11.30 -27.43 -4.21
C GLU A 78 12.65 -27.35 -3.47
N ALA A 79 13.07 -28.44 -2.84
CA ALA A 79 14.34 -28.51 -2.13
C ALA A 79 15.54 -28.39 -3.09
N ASN A 80 16.59 -27.72 -2.66
CA ASN A 80 17.86 -27.55 -3.40
C ASN A 80 17.72 -26.82 -4.74
N LEU A 81 16.79 -25.89 -4.84
CA LEU A 81 16.55 -25.09 -6.03
C LEU A 81 17.26 -23.72 -5.91
N SER A 82 18.13 -23.37 -6.85
CA SER A 82 18.74 -22.03 -6.87
C SER A 82 17.70 -20.97 -7.25
N VAL A 83 17.90 -19.71 -6.85
CA VAL A 83 17.03 -18.58 -7.20
C VAL A 83 16.79 -18.51 -8.70
N ARG A 84 17.87 -18.60 -9.52
CA ARG A 84 17.74 -18.60 -10.97
C ARG A 84 16.86 -19.74 -11.45
N ASN A 85 17.13 -20.97 -11.01
CA ASN A 85 16.33 -22.13 -11.40
C ASN A 85 14.88 -22.05 -10.94
N ALA A 86 14.62 -21.42 -9.78
CA ALA A 86 13.26 -21.19 -9.29
C ALA A 86 12.46 -20.28 -10.21
N ILE A 87 13.08 -19.22 -10.73
CA ILE A 87 12.47 -18.35 -11.75
C ILE A 87 12.29 -19.09 -13.07
N GLU A 88 13.33 -19.78 -13.52
CA GLU A 88 13.30 -20.55 -14.78
C GLU A 88 12.26 -21.66 -14.79
N ASN A 89 12.06 -22.35 -13.66
CA ASN A 89 11.02 -23.38 -13.52
C ASN A 89 9.60 -22.82 -13.63
N GLN A 90 9.39 -21.56 -13.27
CA GLN A 90 8.12 -20.89 -13.51
C GLN A 90 7.87 -20.56 -14.99
N LEU A 91 8.91 -20.55 -15.81
CA LEU A 91 8.89 -20.20 -17.24
C LEU A 91 9.03 -21.44 -18.15
N VAL A 92 8.78 -22.65 -17.63
CA VAL A 92 8.92 -23.90 -18.40
C VAL A 92 8.10 -23.87 -19.70
N GLU A 93 6.87 -23.32 -19.66
CA GLU A 93 6.03 -23.21 -20.85
C GLU A 93 6.71 -22.39 -21.95
N LEU A 94 7.36 -21.27 -21.59
CA LEU A 94 8.07 -20.41 -22.54
C LEU A 94 9.32 -21.10 -23.10
N LYS A 95 10.05 -21.82 -22.26
CA LYS A 95 11.20 -22.61 -22.72
C LYS A 95 10.79 -23.74 -23.67
N VAL A 96 9.69 -24.43 -23.34
CA VAL A 96 9.13 -25.49 -24.22
C VAL A 96 8.69 -24.90 -25.54
N ALA A 97 7.95 -23.78 -25.54
CA ALA A 97 7.50 -23.11 -26.74
C ALA A 97 8.68 -22.66 -27.64
N LYS A 98 9.74 -22.11 -27.04
CA LYS A 98 10.95 -21.71 -27.77
C LYS A 98 11.65 -22.93 -28.40
N ASN A 99 11.82 -24.01 -27.64
CA ASN A 99 12.43 -25.24 -28.14
C ASN A 99 11.59 -25.90 -29.25
N GLU A 100 10.26 -25.88 -29.14
CA GLU A 100 9.36 -26.36 -30.18
C GLU A 100 9.43 -25.51 -31.45
N TYR A 101 9.47 -24.16 -31.29
CA TYR A 101 9.65 -23.24 -32.40
C TYR A 101 10.94 -23.53 -33.16
N GLU A 102 12.07 -23.72 -32.47
CA GLU A 102 13.35 -24.07 -33.07
C GLU A 102 13.30 -25.44 -33.81
N LYS A 103 12.64 -26.44 -33.21
CA LYS A 103 12.45 -27.75 -33.84
C LYS A 103 11.63 -27.65 -35.13
N ILE A 104 10.50 -26.92 -35.07
CA ILE A 104 9.63 -26.72 -36.23
C ILE A 104 10.36 -25.92 -37.33
N THR A 105 11.12 -24.90 -36.97
CA THR A 105 11.94 -24.13 -37.90
C THR A 105 12.96 -25.00 -38.61
N ASN A 106 13.63 -25.93 -37.89
CA ASN A 106 14.52 -26.90 -38.46
C ASN A 106 13.81 -27.93 -39.36
N GLN A 107 12.58 -28.34 -39.04
CA GLN A 107 11.78 -29.21 -39.90
C GLN A 107 11.31 -28.50 -41.20
N LEU A 108 10.91 -27.26 -41.08
CA LEU A 108 10.54 -26.44 -42.24
C LEU A 108 11.72 -26.15 -43.18
N SER A 109 12.95 -26.24 -42.74
CA SER A 109 14.14 -26.16 -43.60
C SER A 109 14.22 -27.34 -44.58
N THR A 110 13.58 -28.47 -44.27
CA THR A 110 13.53 -29.68 -45.13
C THR A 110 12.17 -29.86 -45.81
N ASP A 111 11.09 -29.32 -45.23
CA ASP A 111 9.71 -29.44 -45.75
C ASP A 111 9.00 -28.07 -45.66
N TYR A 112 9.37 -27.17 -46.60
CA TYR A 112 8.97 -25.75 -46.58
C TYR A 112 7.51 -25.49 -46.99
N GLU A 113 6.80 -26.48 -47.59
CA GLU A 113 5.40 -26.35 -48.03
C GLU A 113 4.38 -26.89 -47.03
N ASN A 114 4.80 -27.35 -45.89
CA ASN A 114 3.92 -27.96 -44.88
C ASN A 114 3.10 -26.87 -44.15
N GLU A 115 1.85 -26.68 -44.57
CA GLU A 115 0.94 -25.67 -44.02
C GLU A 115 0.68 -25.85 -42.53
N GLU A 116 0.66 -27.10 -41.99
CA GLU A 116 0.44 -27.36 -40.58
C GLU A 116 1.63 -26.92 -39.73
N LEU A 117 2.85 -27.18 -40.21
CA LEU A 117 4.07 -26.72 -39.52
C LEU A 117 4.19 -25.18 -39.59
N LEU A 118 3.85 -24.54 -40.69
CA LEU A 118 3.84 -23.08 -40.84
C LEU A 118 2.83 -22.43 -39.88
N ARG A 119 1.63 -23.00 -39.75
CA ARG A 119 0.64 -22.51 -38.80
C ARG A 119 1.13 -22.63 -37.34
N LYS A 120 1.66 -23.78 -36.94
CA LYS A 120 2.22 -23.99 -35.59
C LYS A 120 3.40 -23.06 -35.32
N GLN A 121 4.28 -22.85 -36.29
CA GLN A 121 5.38 -21.89 -36.16
C GLN A 121 4.86 -20.46 -35.89
N SER A 122 3.84 -20.03 -36.65
CA SER A 122 3.23 -18.71 -36.48
C SER A 122 2.55 -18.55 -35.11
N GLU A 123 1.84 -19.58 -34.65
CA GLU A 123 1.21 -19.59 -33.32
C GLU A 123 2.27 -19.48 -32.20
N LEU A 124 3.34 -20.28 -32.28
CA LEU A 124 4.45 -20.23 -31.33
C LEU A 124 5.22 -18.89 -31.39
N ALA A 125 5.47 -18.36 -32.58
CA ALA A 125 6.11 -17.05 -32.74
C ALA A 125 5.29 -15.96 -32.06
N THR A 126 3.97 -15.92 -32.30
CA THR A 126 3.06 -14.95 -31.67
C THR A 126 3.07 -15.09 -30.15
N PHE A 127 3.11 -16.32 -29.62
CA PHE A 127 3.19 -16.57 -28.19
C PHE A 127 4.53 -16.10 -27.59
N ILE A 128 5.65 -16.40 -28.27
CA ILE A 128 7.00 -15.97 -27.83
C ILE A 128 7.14 -14.44 -27.90
N ASP A 129 6.60 -13.79 -28.95
CA ASP A 129 6.58 -12.33 -29.11
C ASP A 129 5.78 -11.67 -27.99
N PHE A 130 4.58 -12.17 -27.70
CA PHE A 130 3.73 -11.61 -26.63
C PHE A 130 4.45 -11.62 -25.27
N HIS A 131 5.19 -12.69 -24.98
CA HIS A 131 5.95 -12.82 -23.73
C HIS A 131 7.34 -12.19 -23.77
N ASN A 132 7.80 -11.62 -24.91
CA ASN A 132 9.17 -11.15 -25.15
C ASN A 132 10.23 -12.23 -24.80
N ALA A 133 9.94 -13.49 -25.15
CA ALA A 133 10.72 -14.66 -24.71
C ALA A 133 11.84 -15.06 -25.70
N TRP A 134 12.08 -14.30 -26.77
CA TRP A 134 13.18 -14.57 -27.71
C TRP A 134 14.54 -14.54 -27.00
N ASP A 135 14.73 -13.57 -26.09
CA ASP A 135 15.94 -13.41 -25.29
C ASP A 135 15.63 -13.59 -23.80
N LEU A 136 15.23 -14.83 -23.46
CA LEU A 136 14.79 -15.19 -22.11
C LEU A 136 15.91 -15.01 -21.08
N GLU A 137 17.16 -15.30 -21.47
CA GLU A 137 18.34 -15.18 -20.60
C GLU A 137 18.54 -13.75 -20.12
N ASN A 138 18.60 -12.78 -21.04
CA ASN A 138 18.76 -11.36 -20.70
C ASN A 138 17.53 -10.82 -19.94
N THR A 139 16.34 -11.35 -20.25
CA THR A 139 15.11 -10.96 -19.52
C THR A 139 15.15 -11.44 -18.07
N ILE A 140 15.60 -12.68 -17.81
CA ILE A 140 15.78 -13.22 -16.45
C ILE A 140 16.88 -12.42 -15.74
N GLU A 141 18.00 -12.12 -16.40
CA GLU A 141 19.09 -11.37 -15.79
C GLU A 141 18.66 -9.96 -15.38
N ARG A 142 17.93 -9.25 -16.25
CA ARG A 142 17.36 -7.94 -15.93
C ARG A 142 16.44 -8.02 -14.72
N VAL A 143 15.53 -8.99 -14.68
CA VAL A 143 14.60 -9.18 -13.56
C VAL A 143 15.34 -9.52 -12.27
N LEU A 144 16.40 -10.34 -12.31
CA LEU A 144 17.24 -10.59 -11.14
C LEU A 144 17.88 -9.31 -10.59
N ILE A 145 18.30 -8.41 -11.46
CA ILE A 145 18.85 -7.10 -11.05
C ILE A 145 17.76 -6.20 -10.47
N GLU A 146 16.65 -6.05 -11.19
CA GLU A 146 15.52 -5.19 -10.79
C GLU A 146 14.91 -5.59 -9.44
N PHE A 147 14.82 -6.90 -9.18
CA PHE A 147 14.34 -7.43 -7.88
C PHE A 147 15.42 -7.53 -6.81
N ALA A 148 16.62 -7.01 -7.06
CA ALA A 148 17.77 -7.12 -6.16
C ALA A 148 18.05 -8.57 -5.72
N LEU A 149 17.95 -9.52 -6.66
CA LEU A 149 18.17 -10.96 -6.47
C LEU A 149 19.48 -11.46 -7.07
N LYS A 150 20.23 -10.59 -7.80
CA LYS A 150 21.45 -11.00 -8.52
C LYS A 150 22.54 -11.58 -7.60
N GLU A 151 22.71 -11.04 -6.39
CA GLU A 151 23.66 -11.56 -5.41
C GLU A 151 23.31 -12.96 -4.87
N TYR A 152 22.03 -13.34 -5.01
CA TYR A 152 21.48 -14.62 -4.54
C TYR A 152 21.26 -15.62 -5.66
N GLU A 153 21.59 -15.30 -6.89
CA GLU A 153 21.27 -16.08 -8.11
C GLU A 153 21.55 -17.57 -7.99
N HIS A 154 22.67 -17.94 -7.38
CA HIS A 154 23.14 -19.33 -7.23
C HIS A 154 22.84 -19.92 -5.83
N LYS A 155 22.25 -19.14 -4.92
CA LYS A 155 21.88 -19.64 -3.59
C LYS A 155 20.60 -20.44 -3.64
N ASP A 156 20.46 -21.42 -2.74
CA ASP A 156 19.20 -22.14 -2.53
C ASP A 156 18.12 -21.17 -2.06
N VAL A 157 17.00 -21.14 -2.78
CA VAL A 157 15.86 -20.25 -2.48
C VAL A 157 15.28 -20.49 -1.09
N ASN A 158 15.36 -21.71 -0.58
CA ASN A 158 14.85 -22.04 0.77
C ASN A 158 15.72 -21.51 1.91
N LEU A 159 16.95 -21.08 1.61
CA LEU A 159 17.85 -20.44 2.59
C LEU A 159 17.68 -18.92 2.64
N LEU A 160 16.86 -18.37 1.76
CA LEU A 160 16.55 -16.95 1.73
C LEU A 160 15.52 -16.57 2.81
N SER A 161 15.50 -15.31 3.19
CA SER A 161 14.44 -14.76 4.03
C SER A 161 13.08 -14.83 3.33
N GLY A 162 11.97 -14.85 4.08
CA GLY A 162 10.62 -14.90 3.52
C GLY A 162 10.33 -13.76 2.51
N GLY A 163 10.86 -12.56 2.76
CA GLY A 163 10.74 -11.44 1.83
C GLY A 163 11.51 -11.66 0.52
N GLU A 164 12.72 -12.25 0.58
CA GLU A 164 13.50 -12.59 -0.61
C GLU A 164 12.84 -13.71 -1.41
N GLN A 165 12.33 -14.77 -0.76
CA GLN A 165 11.57 -15.83 -1.41
C GLN A 165 10.35 -15.28 -2.13
N ARG A 166 9.67 -14.30 -1.53
CA ARG A 166 8.50 -13.64 -2.13
C ARG A 166 8.88 -12.85 -3.37
N ARG A 167 10.03 -12.14 -3.34
CA ARG A 167 10.58 -11.45 -4.52
C ARG A 167 10.87 -12.42 -5.66
N VAL A 168 11.44 -13.60 -5.37
CA VAL A 168 11.68 -14.65 -6.38
C VAL A 168 10.36 -15.12 -7.01
N SER A 169 9.33 -15.38 -6.20
CA SER A 169 8.03 -15.81 -6.70
C SER A 169 7.37 -14.74 -7.56
N LEU A 170 7.40 -13.48 -7.11
CA LEU A 170 6.84 -12.34 -7.84
C LEU A 170 7.55 -12.10 -9.17
N ALA A 171 8.88 -12.19 -9.19
CA ALA A 171 9.69 -12.07 -10.39
C ALA A 171 9.28 -13.10 -11.47
N GLY A 172 9.09 -14.35 -11.08
CA GLY A 172 8.63 -15.39 -11.98
C GLY A 172 7.21 -15.20 -12.50
N LEU A 173 6.29 -14.76 -11.61
CA LEU A 173 4.90 -14.49 -12.00
C LEU A 173 4.77 -13.37 -13.02
N ILE A 174 5.53 -12.30 -12.85
CA ILE A 174 5.51 -11.16 -13.77
C ILE A 174 6.04 -11.54 -15.15
N LEU A 175 7.06 -12.37 -15.22
CA LEU A 175 7.59 -12.87 -16.48
C LEU A 175 6.60 -13.75 -17.25
N LYS A 176 5.67 -14.43 -16.57
CA LYS A 176 4.60 -15.21 -17.21
C LYS A 176 3.57 -14.33 -17.93
N LYS A 177 3.45 -13.04 -17.61
CA LYS A 177 2.44 -12.10 -18.13
C LYS A 177 1.02 -12.71 -18.16
N PRO A 178 0.44 -13.07 -17.02
CA PRO A 178 -0.91 -13.60 -16.97
C PRO A 178 -1.95 -12.55 -17.36
N ASP A 179 -3.12 -13.00 -17.86
CA ASP A 179 -4.25 -12.11 -18.16
C ASP A 179 -4.87 -11.53 -16.88
N VAL A 180 -4.90 -12.35 -15.82
CA VAL A 180 -5.36 -11.94 -14.50
C VAL A 180 -4.34 -12.35 -13.45
N LEU A 181 -3.90 -11.39 -12.66
CA LEU A 181 -2.98 -11.59 -11.56
C LEU A 181 -3.69 -11.43 -10.21
N LEU A 182 -3.63 -12.46 -9.38
CA LEU A 182 -4.15 -12.44 -8.02
C LEU A 182 -2.99 -12.26 -7.04
N LEU A 183 -3.01 -11.20 -6.21
CA LEU A 183 -1.96 -10.94 -5.23
C LEU A 183 -2.54 -10.94 -3.81
N ASP A 184 -2.13 -11.88 -2.98
CA ASP A 184 -2.53 -11.94 -1.56
C ASP A 184 -1.43 -11.31 -0.69
N GLU A 185 -1.70 -10.10 -0.17
CA GLU A 185 -0.80 -9.26 0.65
C GLU A 185 0.59 -9.07 0.02
N PRO A 186 0.70 -8.53 -1.22
CA PRO A 186 1.98 -8.46 -1.92
C PRO A 186 3.01 -7.54 -1.25
N THR A 187 2.58 -6.58 -0.46
CA THR A 187 3.44 -5.59 0.22
C THR A 187 4.02 -6.07 1.54
N ASN A 188 3.49 -7.14 2.15
CA ASN A 188 3.99 -7.66 3.41
C ASN A 188 5.45 -8.11 3.31
N HIS A 189 6.28 -7.72 4.29
CA HIS A 189 7.72 -8.00 4.39
C HIS A 189 8.60 -7.37 3.28
N LEU A 190 8.04 -6.54 2.40
CA LEU A 190 8.81 -5.73 1.47
C LEU A 190 9.18 -4.40 2.14
N ASP A 191 10.36 -3.90 1.84
CA ASP A 191 10.70 -2.52 2.20
C ASP A 191 10.04 -1.52 1.23
N VAL A 192 10.03 -0.26 1.61
CA VAL A 192 9.31 0.78 0.86
C VAL A 192 9.79 0.91 -0.58
N TYR A 193 11.10 0.77 -0.81
CA TYR A 193 11.66 0.85 -2.16
C TYR A 193 11.18 -0.29 -3.06
N MET A 194 11.02 -1.49 -2.48
CA MET A 194 10.47 -2.64 -3.21
C MET A 194 8.96 -2.50 -3.44
N VAL A 195 8.24 -1.87 -2.53
CA VAL A 195 6.81 -1.57 -2.74
C VAL A 195 6.64 -0.56 -3.87
N GLU A 196 7.42 0.51 -3.90
CA GLU A 196 7.42 1.50 -4.99
C GLU A 196 7.79 0.88 -6.34
N PHE A 197 8.83 0.04 -6.36
CA PHE A 197 9.19 -0.72 -7.56
C PHE A 197 8.04 -1.61 -8.05
N LEU A 198 7.35 -2.30 -7.13
CA LEU A 198 6.19 -3.13 -7.46
C LEU A 198 5.04 -2.26 -8.01
N GLU A 199 4.76 -1.10 -7.40
CA GLU A 199 3.77 -0.14 -7.89
C GLU A 199 4.06 0.27 -9.34
N GLU A 200 5.28 0.73 -9.62
CA GLU A 200 5.69 1.13 -10.98
C GLU A 200 5.55 -0.02 -11.98
N LEU A 201 5.94 -1.21 -11.60
CA LEU A 201 5.90 -2.38 -12.45
C LEU A 201 4.48 -2.81 -12.78
N LEU A 202 3.56 -2.80 -11.79
CA LEU A 202 2.15 -3.11 -12.00
C LEU A 202 1.43 -2.04 -12.84
N LEU A 203 1.83 -0.77 -12.75
CA LEU A 203 1.28 0.32 -13.54
C LEU A 203 1.75 0.27 -15.00
N LYS A 204 3.03 -0.04 -15.23
CA LYS A 204 3.61 -0.11 -16.59
C LYS A 204 3.03 -1.24 -17.45
N ASN A 205 2.68 -2.37 -16.85
CA ASN A 205 2.31 -3.58 -17.59
C ASN A 205 0.80 -3.79 -17.80
N ASN A 206 -0.06 -2.84 -17.45
CA ASN A 206 -1.53 -2.89 -17.67
C ASN A 206 -2.20 -4.23 -17.30
N PHE A 207 -1.77 -4.88 -16.22
CA PHE A 207 -2.37 -6.12 -15.76
C PHE A 207 -3.83 -5.95 -15.33
N THR A 208 -4.67 -6.96 -15.59
CA THR A 208 -5.91 -7.10 -14.84
C THR A 208 -5.55 -7.68 -13.48
N LEU A 209 -5.84 -6.93 -12.44
CA LEU A 209 -5.33 -7.22 -11.10
C LEU A 209 -6.48 -7.33 -10.09
N LEU A 210 -6.45 -8.38 -9.29
CA LEU A 210 -7.26 -8.48 -8.09
C LEU A 210 -6.30 -8.73 -6.92
N PHE A 211 -6.28 -7.83 -5.94
CA PHE A 211 -5.29 -7.92 -4.87
C PHE A 211 -5.88 -7.62 -3.49
N ILE A 212 -5.35 -8.29 -2.49
CA ILE A 212 -5.61 -8.02 -1.08
C ILE A 212 -4.41 -7.26 -0.55
N SER A 213 -4.61 -6.11 0.07
CA SER A 213 -3.55 -5.38 0.78
C SER A 213 -4.12 -4.59 1.95
N HIS A 214 -3.26 -4.36 2.93
CA HIS A 214 -3.53 -3.47 4.06
C HIS A 214 -2.69 -2.18 3.98
N ASP A 215 -1.84 -2.05 2.97
CA ASP A 215 -1.10 -0.83 2.64
C ASP A 215 -2.03 0.15 1.90
N ARG A 216 -2.39 1.23 2.59
CA ARG A 216 -3.34 2.23 2.10
C ARG A 216 -2.80 3.03 0.91
N TYR A 217 -1.50 3.35 0.92
CA TYR A 217 -0.86 4.03 -0.21
C TYR A 217 -0.80 3.13 -1.44
N PHE A 218 -0.43 1.86 -1.27
CA PHE A 218 -0.44 0.89 -2.35
C PHE A 218 -1.84 0.73 -2.97
N ILE A 219 -2.89 0.68 -2.13
CA ILE A 219 -4.28 0.61 -2.62
C ILE A 219 -4.64 1.89 -3.38
N ASP A 220 -4.27 3.07 -2.85
CA ASP A 220 -4.62 4.35 -3.46
C ASP A 220 -3.95 4.53 -4.83
N ASN A 221 -2.67 4.15 -4.95
CA ASN A 221 -1.88 4.27 -6.16
C ASN A 221 -2.28 3.28 -7.26
N ILE A 222 -2.63 2.04 -6.89
CA ILE A 222 -2.83 0.95 -7.87
C ILE A 222 -4.30 0.74 -8.21
N ALA A 223 -5.22 0.81 -7.23
CA ALA A 223 -6.59 0.39 -7.43
C ALA A 223 -7.40 1.35 -8.29
N THR A 224 -8.10 0.81 -9.27
CA THR A 224 -9.19 1.51 -9.99
C THR A 224 -10.52 1.36 -9.28
N ASN A 225 -10.67 0.31 -8.49
CA ASN A 225 -11.85 0.02 -7.70
C ASN A 225 -11.46 -0.68 -6.38
N VAL A 226 -12.25 -0.47 -5.36
CA VAL A 226 -12.12 -1.15 -4.06
C VAL A 226 -13.35 -1.99 -3.80
N ILE A 227 -13.17 -3.20 -3.28
CA ILE A 227 -14.23 -4.08 -2.80
C ILE A 227 -14.05 -4.29 -1.31
N GLU A 228 -15.05 -3.89 -0.54
CA GLU A 228 -15.10 -4.17 0.89
C GLU A 228 -15.84 -5.48 1.13
N VAL A 229 -15.22 -6.38 1.91
CA VAL A 229 -15.84 -7.61 2.42
C VAL A 229 -16.26 -7.34 3.85
N ASP A 230 -17.57 -7.24 4.11
CA ASP A 230 -18.11 -7.06 5.46
C ASP A 230 -19.33 -7.96 5.68
N GLY A 231 -19.25 -8.84 6.68
CA GLY A 231 -20.35 -9.77 7.03
C GLY A 231 -20.73 -10.77 5.94
N GLY A 232 -19.80 -11.08 5.02
CA GLY A 232 -20.01 -11.97 3.88
C GLY A 232 -20.55 -11.29 2.62
N GLU A 233 -20.92 -10.01 2.69
CA GLU A 233 -21.33 -9.20 1.55
C GLU A 233 -20.12 -8.54 0.87
N LEU A 234 -20.21 -8.39 -0.45
CA LEU A 234 -19.23 -7.63 -1.25
C LEU A 234 -19.82 -6.27 -1.63
N ARG A 235 -19.13 -5.19 -1.28
CA ARG A 235 -19.53 -3.83 -1.66
C ARG A 235 -18.44 -3.19 -2.52
N LYS A 236 -18.80 -2.76 -3.72
CA LYS A 236 -17.89 -2.14 -4.68
C LYS A 236 -17.90 -0.62 -4.53
N PHE A 237 -16.70 -0.04 -4.53
CA PHE A 237 -16.42 1.40 -4.54
C PHE A 237 -15.54 1.73 -5.72
N ASN A 238 -15.71 2.92 -6.30
CA ASN A 238 -14.90 3.38 -7.42
C ASN A 238 -13.71 4.21 -6.92
N GLY A 239 -12.55 4.05 -7.56
CA GLY A 239 -11.32 4.73 -7.20
C GLY A 239 -10.46 3.98 -6.18
N GLY A 240 -9.41 4.64 -5.68
CA GLY A 240 -8.48 4.14 -4.68
C GLY A 240 -9.02 4.23 -3.24
N TYR A 241 -8.11 4.15 -2.27
CA TYR A 241 -8.45 4.12 -0.85
C TYR A 241 -9.08 5.44 -0.36
N SER A 242 -8.56 6.57 -0.79
CA SER A 242 -9.09 7.90 -0.45
C SER A 242 -10.53 8.07 -0.95
N SER A 243 -10.81 7.70 -2.20
CA SER A 243 -12.16 7.72 -2.77
C SER A 243 -13.12 6.76 -2.06
N TYR A 244 -12.65 5.59 -1.63
CA TYR A 244 -13.41 4.65 -0.81
C TYR A 244 -13.86 5.31 0.51
N LEU A 245 -12.96 5.99 1.22
CA LEU A 245 -13.30 6.67 2.49
C LEU A 245 -14.35 7.77 2.30
N GLU A 246 -14.25 8.56 1.22
CA GLU A 246 -15.23 9.59 0.90
C GLU A 246 -16.61 8.99 0.62
N GLN A 247 -16.68 7.97 -0.25
CA GLN A 247 -17.93 7.29 -0.58
C GLN A 247 -18.55 6.63 0.67
N LYS A 248 -17.72 6.01 1.53
CA LYS A 248 -18.18 5.42 2.80
C LYS A 248 -18.72 6.48 3.75
N SER A 249 -18.10 7.66 3.81
CA SER A 249 -18.58 8.81 4.59
C SER A 249 -19.94 9.32 4.10
N GLN A 250 -20.13 9.39 2.78
CA GLN A 250 -21.42 9.76 2.19
C GLN A 250 -22.51 8.74 2.51
N ILE A 251 -22.21 7.45 2.39
CA ILE A 251 -23.13 6.37 2.78
C ILE A 251 -23.54 6.50 4.25
N LEU A 252 -22.55 6.72 5.15
CA LEU A 252 -22.83 6.93 6.57
C LEU A 252 -23.77 8.11 6.81
N SER A 253 -23.50 9.25 6.17
CA SER A 253 -24.37 10.45 6.28
C SER A 253 -25.79 10.17 5.82
N ASN A 254 -25.96 9.45 4.73
CA ASN A 254 -27.28 9.06 4.22
C ASN A 254 -28.01 8.11 5.19
N LEU A 255 -27.32 7.09 5.68
CA LEU A 255 -27.88 6.15 6.67
C LEU A 255 -28.28 6.85 7.98
N GLN A 256 -27.51 7.84 8.43
CA GLN A 256 -27.85 8.63 9.61
C GLN A 256 -29.14 9.44 9.38
N LYS A 257 -29.27 10.12 8.23
CA LYS A 257 -30.47 10.86 7.86
C LYS A 257 -31.69 9.95 7.73
N GLU A 258 -31.53 8.79 7.07
CA GLU A 258 -32.60 7.80 6.97
C GLU A 258 -33.05 7.30 8.34
N HIS A 259 -32.09 7.01 9.22
CA HIS A 259 -32.39 6.57 10.58
C HIS A 259 -33.12 7.65 11.41
N GLU A 260 -32.71 8.91 11.32
CA GLU A 260 -33.38 10.03 11.95
C GLU A 260 -34.83 10.18 11.43
N ASN A 261 -35.05 10.09 10.12
CA ASN A 261 -36.36 10.13 9.52
C ASN A 261 -37.22 8.95 9.99
N LEU A 262 -36.62 7.74 10.05
CA LEU A 262 -37.31 6.54 10.55
C LEU A 262 -37.74 6.71 12.03
N LEU A 263 -36.83 7.28 12.86
CA LEU A 263 -37.17 7.58 14.27
C LEU A 263 -38.30 8.61 14.39
N ARG A 264 -38.30 9.64 13.51
CA ARG A 264 -39.43 10.62 13.47
C ARG A 264 -40.76 9.94 13.14
N LEU A 265 -40.76 9.07 12.11
CA LEU A 265 -41.94 8.32 11.72
C LEU A 265 -42.41 7.39 12.85
N VAL A 266 -41.50 6.65 13.49
CA VAL A 266 -41.85 5.80 14.66
C VAL A 266 -42.46 6.62 15.80
N LYS A 267 -41.92 7.81 16.08
CA LYS A 267 -42.47 8.72 17.10
C LYS A 267 -43.87 9.22 16.73
N GLN A 268 -44.10 9.61 15.47
CA GLN A 268 -45.40 10.06 14.98
C GLN A 268 -46.45 8.93 15.07
N GLU A 269 -46.09 7.72 14.63
CA GLU A 269 -46.98 6.57 14.71
C GLU A 269 -47.22 6.13 16.17
N ALA A 270 -46.23 6.22 17.04
CA ALA A 270 -46.38 5.95 18.48
C ALA A 270 -47.36 6.95 19.12
N HIS A 271 -47.21 8.26 18.83
CA HIS A 271 -48.12 9.30 19.31
C HIS A 271 -49.56 9.09 18.82
N TRP A 272 -49.70 8.73 17.52
CA TRP A 272 -51.02 8.40 16.97
C TRP A 272 -51.64 7.19 17.68
N MET A 273 -50.87 6.15 18.01
CA MET A 273 -51.34 4.97 18.73
C MET A 273 -51.78 5.28 20.18
N GLN A 274 -51.13 6.24 20.86
CA GLN A 274 -51.49 6.66 22.22
C GLN A 274 -52.82 7.42 22.27
N HIS A 275 -53.12 8.22 21.23
CA HIS A 275 -54.30 9.12 21.24
C HIS A 275 -55.52 8.48 20.56
N GLY A 276 -55.54 7.18 20.33
CA GLY A 276 -56.57 6.27 19.98
C GLY A 276 -57.75 6.80 19.15
N VAL A 277 -57.85 6.37 17.89
CA VAL A 277 -59.05 6.62 17.06
C VAL A 277 -60.00 5.43 17.15
N THR A 278 -61.20 5.69 17.64
CA THR A 278 -62.25 4.72 17.93
C THR A 278 -63.03 4.15 16.72
N ALA A 279 -62.55 4.37 15.47
CA ALA A 279 -63.30 3.92 14.29
C ALA A 279 -62.47 3.19 13.24
N ARG A 280 -62.88 1.94 12.90
CA ARG A 280 -62.46 1.02 11.82
C ARG A 280 -61.32 0.06 12.16
N ARG A 281 -61.63 -1.06 12.83
CA ARG A 281 -60.72 -2.16 13.26
C ARG A 281 -59.70 -2.65 12.21
N LYS A 282 -60.09 -2.95 10.97
CA LYS A 282 -59.20 -3.51 9.95
C LYS A 282 -58.07 -2.55 9.53
N ARG A 283 -58.32 -1.25 9.42
CA ARG A 283 -57.32 -0.23 9.04
C ARG A 283 -56.32 0.03 10.18
N ASN A 284 -56.77 -0.14 11.41
CA ASN A 284 -55.94 0.00 12.59
C ASN A 284 -54.97 -1.17 12.80
N GLU A 285 -55.36 -2.40 12.46
CA GLU A 285 -54.50 -3.58 12.56
C GLU A 285 -53.34 -3.51 11.57
N ARG A 286 -53.57 -3.12 10.31
CA ARG A 286 -52.54 -2.93 9.31
C ARG A 286 -51.52 -1.85 9.76
N ARG A 287 -51.97 -0.70 10.21
CA ARG A 287 -51.12 0.40 10.66
C ARG A 287 -50.34 0.04 11.93
N LYS A 288 -50.92 -0.79 12.79
CA LYS A 288 -50.27 -1.35 13.96
C LYS A 288 -49.12 -2.30 13.56
N SER A 289 -49.34 -3.16 12.58
CA SER A 289 -48.29 -4.01 12.00
C SER A 289 -47.16 -3.16 11.39
N GLU A 290 -47.54 -2.18 10.56
CA GLU A 290 -46.56 -1.24 9.96
C GLU A 290 -45.72 -0.49 11.02
N TYR A 291 -46.34 -0.09 12.16
CA TYR A 291 -45.61 0.51 13.28
C TYR A 291 -44.60 -0.46 13.90
N PHE A 292 -44.96 -1.72 14.13
CA PHE A 292 -44.03 -2.71 14.69
C PHE A 292 -42.91 -3.01 13.73
N ASP A 293 -43.16 -3.09 12.43
CA ASP A 293 -42.15 -3.27 11.39
C ASP A 293 -41.16 -2.07 11.33
N LEU A 294 -41.68 -0.84 11.38
CA LEU A 294 -40.86 0.38 11.46
C LEU A 294 -40.01 0.41 12.73
N LYS A 295 -40.59 0.01 13.88
CA LYS A 295 -39.87 -0.06 15.15
C LYS A 295 -38.78 -1.12 15.15
N GLN A 296 -39.00 -2.25 14.51
CA GLN A 296 -38.03 -3.30 14.35
C GLN A 296 -36.88 -2.83 13.44
N LYS A 297 -37.16 -2.20 12.29
CA LYS A 297 -36.15 -1.58 11.41
C LYS A 297 -35.35 -0.50 12.13
N ALA A 298 -36.02 0.36 12.94
CA ALA A 298 -35.32 1.39 13.72
C ALA A 298 -34.38 0.81 14.79
N LYS A 299 -34.61 -0.41 15.28
CA LYS A 299 -33.72 -1.08 16.24
C LYS A 299 -32.53 -1.77 15.60
N SER A 300 -32.59 -2.19 14.34
CA SER A 300 -31.54 -2.91 13.66
C SER A 300 -30.41 -2.00 13.12
N ASN A 301 -30.70 -0.74 12.78
CA ASN A 301 -29.75 0.19 12.15
C ASN A 301 -28.70 0.86 13.09
N PRO A 302 -28.94 1.13 14.40
CA PRO A 302 -28.02 1.93 15.21
C PRO A 302 -26.65 1.30 15.40
N ALA A 303 -26.56 -0.02 15.49
CA ALA A 303 -25.30 -0.72 15.73
C ALA A 303 -24.35 -0.62 14.53
N TYR A 304 -24.88 -0.76 13.32
CA TYR A 304 -24.12 -0.66 12.07
C TYR A 304 -23.66 0.79 11.84
N ILE A 305 -24.54 1.77 11.99
CA ILE A 305 -24.21 3.20 11.87
C ILE A 305 -23.11 3.58 12.88
N LYS A 306 -23.23 3.10 14.12
CA LYS A 306 -22.22 3.36 15.16
C LYS A 306 -20.87 2.72 14.84
N LYS A 307 -20.85 1.47 14.33
CA LYS A 307 -19.63 0.77 13.90
C LYS A 307 -18.93 1.58 12.81
N MET A 308 -19.64 1.91 11.73
CA MET A 308 -19.12 2.66 10.59
C MET A 308 -18.64 4.07 11.00
N SER A 309 -19.37 4.77 11.89
CA SER A 309 -18.98 6.09 12.40
C SER A 309 -17.67 6.02 13.19
N ILE A 310 -17.48 5.01 14.03
CA ILE A 310 -16.25 4.83 14.80
C ILE A 310 -15.07 4.53 13.86
N GLU A 311 -15.26 3.68 12.86
CA GLU A 311 -14.22 3.35 11.87
C GLU A 311 -13.76 4.60 11.12
N LEU A 312 -14.69 5.39 10.58
CA LEU A 312 -14.38 6.64 9.86
C LEU A 312 -13.74 7.70 10.77
N GLN A 313 -14.20 7.84 12.01
CA GLN A 313 -13.60 8.79 12.95
C GLN A 313 -12.15 8.45 13.31
N ARG A 314 -11.81 7.16 13.38
CA ARG A 314 -10.43 6.71 13.61
C ARG A 314 -9.52 7.03 12.43
N GLU A 315 -10.02 6.87 11.18
CA GLU A 315 -9.29 7.27 9.98
C GLU A 315 -9.05 8.79 9.89
N GLN A 316 -10.07 9.59 10.24
CA GLN A 316 -10.05 11.05 10.08
C GLN A 316 -9.34 11.78 11.23
N LYS A 317 -8.98 11.11 12.33
CA LYS A 317 -8.18 11.74 13.40
C LYS A 317 -6.78 12.03 12.87
N SER A 318 -6.64 13.23 12.32
CA SER A 318 -5.42 13.79 11.78
C SER A 318 -4.64 14.58 12.84
N PHE A 319 -3.39 14.72 12.61
CA PHE A 319 -2.21 15.46 13.03
C PHE A 319 -2.32 16.68 13.96
N ASN A 320 -3.47 17.21 14.38
CA ASN A 320 -3.59 18.44 15.13
C ASN A 320 -3.99 18.26 16.59
N SER A 321 -2.99 17.97 17.43
CA SER A 321 -3.04 18.37 18.82
C SER A 321 -1.67 18.92 19.26
N GLU A 322 -1.45 20.21 19.00
CA GLU A 322 -0.41 20.98 19.69
C GLU A 322 -0.81 21.13 21.16
N GLU A 323 -0.39 20.20 21.98
CA GLU A 323 -0.39 20.40 23.42
C GLU A 323 0.89 21.14 23.85
N LYS A 324 0.75 22.43 24.11
CA LYS A 324 1.72 23.22 24.89
C LYS A 324 1.74 22.72 26.33
N GLN A 325 2.62 21.76 26.64
CA GLN A 325 3.00 21.51 28.03
C GLN A 325 4.53 21.48 28.12
N GLN A 326 5.06 22.57 28.67
CA GLN A 326 6.44 22.69 29.15
C GLN A 326 6.59 21.91 30.45
N ASN A 327 6.83 20.60 30.37
CA ASN A 327 7.39 19.82 31.47
C ASN A 327 8.79 19.37 31.07
N LYS A 328 9.75 19.41 32.00
CA LYS A 328 11.11 18.88 31.82
C LYS A 328 10.99 17.43 31.36
N LYS A 329 11.28 17.17 30.07
CA LYS A 329 11.25 15.83 29.48
C LYS A 329 12.36 14.99 30.13
N LYS A 330 12.01 13.80 30.65
CA LYS A 330 12.97 12.82 31.15
C LYS A 330 13.81 12.27 29.99
N MET A 331 15.13 12.19 30.17
CA MET A 331 16.01 11.53 29.20
C MET A 331 15.78 10.02 29.26
N LEU A 332 15.57 9.40 28.11
CA LEU A 332 15.45 7.96 27.97
C LEU A 332 16.79 7.36 27.52
N TYR A 333 17.30 7.81 26.37
CA TYR A 333 18.57 7.30 25.84
C TYR A 333 19.48 8.46 25.43
N GLU A 334 20.79 8.24 25.60
CA GLU A 334 21.86 9.08 25.10
C GLU A 334 22.90 8.18 24.40
N LEU A 335 23.12 8.40 23.14
CA LEU A 335 24.08 7.72 22.28
C LEU A 335 25.09 8.75 21.80
N ASP A 336 26.36 8.41 21.90
CA ASP A 336 27.46 9.30 21.49
C ASP A 336 28.46 8.50 20.66
N ASN A 337 28.53 8.86 19.37
CA ASN A 337 29.44 8.28 18.38
C ASN A 337 29.45 6.75 18.41
N ILE A 338 28.28 6.12 18.34
CA ILE A 338 28.18 4.66 18.38
C ILE A 338 28.50 4.02 17.03
N TYR A 339 29.18 2.86 17.12
CA TYR A 339 29.54 2.01 16.00
C TYR A 339 29.08 0.58 16.25
N LYS A 340 28.57 -0.08 15.21
CA LYS A 340 28.19 -1.48 15.26
C LYS A 340 28.38 -2.18 13.93
N SER A 341 29.06 -3.34 13.95
CA SER A 341 29.27 -4.21 12.80
C SER A 341 28.75 -5.62 13.10
N LEU A 342 28.33 -6.34 12.09
CA LEU A 342 28.00 -7.75 12.12
C LEU A 342 28.77 -8.47 11.01
N GLY A 343 29.77 -9.28 11.39
CA GLY A 343 30.74 -9.85 10.48
C GLY A 343 31.52 -8.74 9.79
N GLU A 344 31.57 -8.75 8.46
CA GLU A 344 32.26 -7.74 7.65
C GLU A 344 31.40 -6.50 7.36
N LYS A 345 30.08 -6.53 7.66
CA LYS A 345 29.16 -5.44 7.34
C LYS A 345 29.06 -4.46 8.50
N GLU A 346 29.44 -3.21 8.23
CA GLU A 346 29.22 -2.09 9.17
C GLU A 346 27.77 -1.63 9.05
N LEU A 347 27.00 -1.76 10.14
CA LEU A 347 25.58 -1.45 10.21
C LEU A 347 25.31 -0.06 10.78
N ILE A 348 26.15 0.41 11.70
CA ILE A 348 26.01 1.73 12.33
C ILE A 348 27.40 2.37 12.38
N LYS A 349 27.51 3.60 11.88
CA LYS A 349 28.70 4.42 11.86
C LYS A 349 28.42 5.79 12.44
N ASP A 350 29.17 6.18 13.48
CA ASP A 350 29.19 7.53 14.03
C ASP A 350 27.80 8.09 14.34
N PHE A 351 26.93 7.27 14.95
CA PHE A 351 25.58 7.70 15.27
C PHE A 351 25.50 8.30 16.65
N THR A 352 25.09 9.57 16.70
CA THR A 352 24.85 10.33 17.93
C THR A 352 23.40 10.74 18.00
N ALA A 353 22.73 10.42 19.13
CA ALA A 353 21.34 10.76 19.31
C ALA A 353 20.96 10.91 20.78
N ARG A 354 19.98 11.75 21.05
CA ARG A 354 19.36 11.88 22.37
C ARG A 354 17.86 11.72 22.27
N ILE A 355 17.34 10.77 23.03
CA ILE A 355 15.91 10.43 23.02
C ILE A 355 15.30 10.81 24.36
N LEU A 356 14.23 11.58 24.30
CA LEU A 356 13.53 12.10 25.46
C LEU A 356 12.13 11.48 25.59
N GLN A 357 11.55 11.56 26.77
CA GLN A 357 10.15 11.21 26.99
C GLN A 357 9.24 12.03 26.06
N LYS A 358 8.20 11.39 25.49
CA LYS A 358 7.29 11.93 24.48
C LYS A 358 7.91 12.13 23.06
N ASP A 359 9.14 11.71 22.84
CA ASP A 359 9.64 11.65 21.48
C ASP A 359 9.03 10.43 20.78
N THR A 360 8.59 10.62 19.54
CA THR A 360 8.04 9.57 18.70
C THR A 360 8.93 9.43 17.47
N ILE A 361 9.68 8.33 17.42
CA ILE A 361 10.75 8.10 16.46
C ILE A 361 10.43 6.88 15.63
N ALA A 362 10.36 7.05 14.32
CA ALA A 362 10.35 5.93 13.38
C ALA A 362 11.76 5.67 12.86
N ILE A 363 12.14 4.40 12.80
CA ILE A 363 13.37 3.92 12.20
C ILE A 363 13.03 3.33 10.85
N VAL A 364 13.52 3.94 9.77
CA VAL A 364 13.17 3.59 8.39
C VAL A 364 14.42 3.33 7.54
N GLY A 365 14.26 2.68 6.40
CA GLY A 365 15.34 2.37 5.46
C GLY A 365 15.25 0.96 4.89
N PRO A 366 16.17 0.56 3.99
CA PRO A 366 16.16 -0.73 3.30
C PRO A 366 16.23 -1.93 4.24
N ASN A 367 15.80 -3.09 3.78
CA ASN A 367 15.96 -4.33 4.51
C ASN A 367 17.45 -4.70 4.66
N GLY A 368 17.82 -5.22 5.84
CA GLY A 368 19.21 -5.55 6.14
C GLY A 368 20.14 -4.34 6.39
N SER A 369 19.60 -3.12 6.52
CA SER A 369 20.38 -1.90 6.82
C SER A 369 20.83 -1.79 8.29
N GLY A 370 20.21 -2.55 9.22
CA GLY A 370 20.57 -2.50 10.65
C GLY A 370 19.47 -1.97 11.57
N LYS A 371 18.25 -1.77 11.09
CA LYS A 371 17.11 -1.26 11.88
C LYS A 371 16.86 -2.07 13.17
N SER A 372 16.65 -3.39 13.02
CA SER A 372 16.42 -4.29 14.17
C SER A 372 17.67 -4.42 15.05
N THR A 373 18.87 -4.20 14.52
CA THR A 373 20.11 -4.14 15.32
C THR A 373 20.09 -2.93 16.24
N LEU A 374 19.68 -1.76 15.76
CA LEU A 374 19.52 -0.57 16.59
C LEU A 374 18.45 -0.76 17.68
N LEU A 375 17.31 -1.41 17.35
CA LEU A 375 16.31 -1.77 18.37
C LEU A 375 16.90 -2.69 19.46
N LYS A 376 17.70 -3.70 19.07
CA LYS A 376 18.36 -4.61 20.02
C LYS A 376 19.37 -3.88 20.91
N ILE A 377 20.03 -2.83 20.43
CA ILE A 377 20.90 -1.95 21.23
C ILE A 377 20.07 -1.17 22.25
N PHE A 378 18.94 -0.55 21.84
CA PHE A 378 18.03 0.14 22.78
C PHE A 378 17.49 -0.77 23.88
N MET A 379 17.28 -2.06 23.57
CA MET A 379 16.84 -3.07 24.54
C MET A 379 17.98 -3.67 25.38
N GLU A 380 19.23 -3.23 25.17
CA GLU A 380 20.44 -3.80 25.81
C GLU A 380 20.64 -5.30 25.50
N LYS A 381 19.97 -5.83 24.46
CA LYS A 381 20.17 -7.21 23.98
C LYS A 381 21.43 -7.35 23.10
N MET A 382 22.01 -6.24 22.66
CA MET A 382 23.21 -6.20 21.85
C MET A 382 24.11 -5.04 22.28
N GLN A 383 25.42 -5.34 22.46
CA GLN A 383 26.42 -4.34 22.83
C GLN A 383 26.92 -3.58 21.59
N ILE A 384 27.28 -2.32 21.77
CA ILE A 384 27.95 -1.49 20.77
C ILE A 384 29.44 -1.88 20.70
N ASP A 385 30.06 -1.64 19.53
CA ASP A 385 31.48 -1.95 19.34
C ASP A 385 32.38 -0.77 19.76
N LYS A 386 31.90 0.48 19.53
CA LYS A 386 32.59 1.72 19.95
C LYS A 386 31.56 2.78 20.30
N GLY A 387 31.98 3.81 21.04
CA GLY A 387 31.13 4.92 21.45
C GLY A 387 30.61 4.80 22.87
N SER A 388 29.60 5.59 23.24
CA SER A 388 28.97 5.60 24.53
C SER A 388 27.46 5.43 24.40
N PHE A 389 26.88 4.53 25.17
CA PHE A 389 25.43 4.31 25.25
C PHE A 389 24.99 4.42 26.73
N LYS A 390 24.08 5.33 26.99
CA LYS A 390 23.50 5.51 28.34
C LYS A 390 21.99 5.38 28.26
N LYS A 391 21.42 4.59 29.12
CA LYS A 391 19.99 4.43 29.34
C LYS A 391 19.60 5.03 30.68
N GLY A 392 18.50 5.77 30.69
CA GLY A 392 17.90 6.25 31.94
C GLY A 392 17.24 5.13 32.74
N ASP A 393 16.75 5.46 33.92
CA ASP A 393 15.96 4.53 34.73
C ASP A 393 14.49 4.63 34.36
N PHE A 394 14.01 3.66 33.55
CA PHE A 394 12.64 3.60 33.04
C PHE A 394 12.27 2.19 32.55
N GLN A 395 10.96 1.92 32.46
CA GLN A 395 10.43 0.64 31.99
C GLN A 395 10.18 0.64 30.50
N ILE A 396 10.63 -0.43 29.82
CA ILE A 396 10.45 -0.63 28.38
C ILE A 396 9.33 -1.64 28.15
N GLY A 397 8.37 -1.27 27.28
CA GLY A 397 7.45 -2.21 26.64
C GLY A 397 7.97 -2.57 25.27
N TYR A 398 8.16 -3.84 25.00
CA TYR A 398 8.63 -4.32 23.69
C TYR A 398 7.56 -5.17 23.01
N PHE A 399 7.34 -4.90 21.75
CA PHE A 399 6.51 -5.71 20.87
C PHE A 399 7.39 -6.32 19.78
N ASP A 400 7.44 -7.64 19.74
CA ASP A 400 8.22 -8.42 18.79
C ASP A 400 7.31 -9.15 17.81
N GLN A 401 7.78 -9.28 16.58
CA GLN A 401 7.15 -10.08 15.55
C GLN A 401 7.05 -11.58 15.93
N GLN A 402 7.98 -12.09 16.76
CA GLN A 402 8.02 -13.51 17.20
C GLN A 402 6.99 -13.86 18.27
N ARG A 403 6.30 -12.86 18.88
CA ARG A 403 5.19 -13.07 19.83
C ARG A 403 5.56 -13.84 21.12
N ASP A 404 6.79 -13.76 21.55
CA ASP A 404 7.31 -14.45 22.74
C ASP A 404 6.54 -14.15 24.04
N MET A 405 5.67 -13.12 24.01
CA MET A 405 4.87 -12.70 25.15
C MET A 405 3.62 -13.55 25.40
N LEU A 406 3.21 -14.38 24.46
CA LEU A 406 1.96 -15.15 24.52
C LEU A 406 2.24 -16.63 24.80
N ASP A 407 1.48 -17.20 25.73
CA ASP A 407 1.48 -18.63 26.03
C ASP A 407 0.32 -19.30 25.26
N ASP A 408 0.66 -20.13 24.29
CA ASP A 408 -0.31 -20.78 23.38
C ASP A 408 -1.27 -21.74 24.12
N GLU A 409 -0.91 -22.24 25.30
CA GLU A 409 -1.74 -23.16 26.09
C GLU A 409 -2.80 -22.42 26.93
N LYS A 410 -2.61 -21.14 27.20
CA LYS A 410 -3.54 -20.34 27.98
C LYS A 410 -4.70 -19.79 27.15
N THR A 411 -5.83 -19.60 27.83
CA THR A 411 -6.95 -18.86 27.26
C THR A 411 -6.69 -17.35 27.28
N ILE A 412 -7.40 -16.60 26.43
CA ILE A 412 -7.29 -15.13 26.45
C ILE A 412 -7.62 -14.59 27.84
N MET A 413 -8.65 -15.14 28.51
CA MET A 413 -9.03 -14.74 29.87
C MET A 413 -7.88 -14.94 30.86
N GLU A 414 -7.20 -16.08 30.83
CA GLU A 414 -6.06 -16.39 31.75
C GLU A 414 -4.86 -15.48 31.50
N ILE A 415 -4.63 -15.03 30.24
CA ILE A 415 -3.54 -14.11 29.93
C ILE A 415 -3.79 -12.73 30.55
N PHE A 416 -5.03 -12.21 30.45
CA PHE A 416 -5.38 -10.89 30.98
C PHE A 416 -5.66 -10.88 32.47
N CYS A 417 -6.06 -12.02 33.06
CA CYS A 417 -6.36 -12.21 34.46
C CYS A 417 -5.60 -13.41 35.05
N PRO A 418 -4.26 -13.38 35.15
CA PRO A 418 -3.46 -14.52 35.62
C PRO A 418 -3.76 -14.92 37.05
N ASN A 419 -4.29 -14.02 37.86
CA ASN A 419 -4.68 -14.27 39.26
C ASN A 419 -6.16 -14.60 39.44
N GLY A 420 -6.87 -14.88 38.34
CA GLY A 420 -8.31 -15.07 38.31
C GLY A 420 -9.09 -13.75 38.31
N GLY A 421 -10.41 -13.85 38.10
CA GLY A 421 -11.28 -12.70 37.97
C GLY A 421 -11.65 -12.38 36.54
N ASP A 422 -12.31 -11.23 36.34
CA ASP A 422 -12.84 -10.80 35.04
C ASP A 422 -12.45 -9.35 34.66
N ARG A 423 -11.48 -8.78 35.37
CA ARG A 423 -11.09 -7.38 35.24
C ARG A 423 -9.60 -7.19 34.98
N VAL A 424 -9.30 -6.24 34.12
CA VAL A 424 -7.94 -5.77 33.77
C VAL A 424 -7.74 -4.39 34.37
N VAL A 425 -6.59 -4.20 35.00
CA VAL A 425 -6.15 -2.88 35.45
C VAL A 425 -5.30 -2.25 34.37
N LEU A 426 -5.73 -1.10 33.86
CA LEU A 426 -4.99 -0.33 32.88
C LEU A 426 -3.92 0.55 33.52
N ASP A 427 -2.99 1.05 32.69
CA ASP A 427 -1.89 1.94 33.10
C ASP A 427 -2.39 3.19 33.87
N ASP A 428 -3.52 3.76 33.44
CA ASP A 428 -4.15 4.91 34.10
C ASP A 428 -4.90 4.59 35.40
N GLY A 429 -4.84 3.34 35.85
CA GLY A 429 -5.48 2.86 37.09
C GLY A 429 -6.97 2.50 36.88
N ARG A 430 -7.55 2.63 35.68
CA ARG A 430 -8.90 2.17 35.41
C ARG A 430 -8.99 0.66 35.47
N ASN A 431 -10.03 0.17 36.13
CA ASN A 431 -10.30 -1.25 36.28
C ASN A 431 -11.50 -1.62 35.37
N LEU A 432 -11.24 -2.24 34.25
CA LEU A 432 -12.23 -2.59 33.25
C LEU A 432 -12.50 -4.10 33.19
N HIS A 433 -13.74 -4.48 32.88
CA HIS A 433 -14.03 -5.86 32.54
C HIS A 433 -13.27 -6.28 31.28
N VAL A 434 -12.62 -7.45 31.28
CA VAL A 434 -11.77 -7.96 30.18
C VAL A 434 -12.51 -7.90 28.82
N PHE A 435 -13.74 -8.34 28.77
CA PHE A 435 -14.52 -8.26 27.54
C PHE A 435 -14.74 -6.81 27.07
N GLY A 436 -15.05 -5.89 27.99
CA GLY A 436 -15.22 -4.47 27.67
C GLY A 436 -13.95 -3.86 27.07
N TYR A 437 -12.79 -4.26 27.60
CA TYR A 437 -11.49 -3.87 27.09
C TYR A 437 -11.20 -4.47 25.70
N LEU A 438 -11.31 -5.80 25.56
CA LEU A 438 -11.00 -6.53 24.33
C LEU A 438 -11.97 -6.25 23.18
N LYS A 439 -13.21 -5.80 23.49
CA LYS A 439 -14.14 -5.32 22.47
C LYS A 439 -13.56 -4.15 21.66
N ASN A 440 -12.73 -3.29 22.28
CA ASN A 440 -12.04 -2.22 21.57
C ASN A 440 -11.03 -2.75 20.56
N PHE A 441 -10.52 -3.97 20.76
CA PHE A 441 -9.62 -4.70 19.87
C PHE A 441 -10.38 -5.67 18.93
N LEU A 442 -11.68 -5.46 18.76
CA LEU A 442 -12.55 -6.23 17.84
C LEU A 442 -12.69 -7.73 18.20
N PHE A 443 -12.52 -8.10 19.48
CA PHE A 443 -12.77 -9.47 19.93
C PHE A 443 -14.23 -9.67 20.32
N PRO A 444 -14.91 -10.69 19.77
CA PRO A 444 -16.21 -11.14 20.24
C PRO A 444 -16.10 -11.86 21.59
N LYS A 445 -17.20 -11.93 22.35
CA LYS A 445 -17.21 -12.48 23.70
C LYS A 445 -16.77 -13.96 23.76
N GLU A 446 -17.10 -14.70 22.72
CA GLU A 446 -16.84 -16.14 22.60
C GLU A 446 -15.32 -16.47 22.50
N TYR A 447 -14.51 -15.46 22.25
CA TYR A 447 -13.06 -15.62 22.13
C TYR A 447 -12.33 -15.65 23.48
N LEU A 448 -12.98 -15.18 24.56
CA LEU A 448 -12.34 -15.11 25.88
C LEU A 448 -11.87 -16.48 26.40
N ASP A 449 -12.65 -17.53 26.09
CA ASP A 449 -12.38 -18.90 26.53
C ASP A 449 -11.56 -19.70 25.51
N LYS A 450 -11.17 -19.09 24.38
CA LYS A 450 -10.32 -19.75 23.39
C LYS A 450 -8.87 -19.74 23.82
N LYS A 451 -8.16 -20.87 23.61
CA LYS A 451 -6.71 -20.94 23.75
C LYS A 451 -6.04 -20.06 22.70
N VAL A 452 -4.96 -19.40 23.07
CA VAL A 452 -4.18 -18.55 22.16
C VAL A 452 -3.61 -19.34 20.99
N GLY A 453 -3.21 -20.59 21.21
CA GLY A 453 -2.74 -21.49 20.15
C GLY A 453 -3.73 -21.71 19.01
N ALA A 454 -5.05 -21.60 19.27
CA ALA A 454 -6.10 -21.74 18.27
C ALA A 454 -6.43 -20.45 17.49
N LEU A 455 -5.77 -19.33 17.81
CA LEU A 455 -5.95 -18.06 17.13
C LEU A 455 -5.13 -17.97 15.84
N SER A 456 -5.66 -17.24 14.86
CA SER A 456 -4.89 -16.86 13.67
C SER A 456 -3.74 -15.90 14.03
N GLY A 457 -2.75 -15.76 13.13
CA GLY A 457 -1.62 -14.87 13.32
C GLY A 457 -2.02 -13.43 13.65
N GLY A 458 -2.94 -12.86 12.91
CA GLY A 458 -3.45 -11.51 13.16
C GLY A 458 -4.24 -11.38 14.47
N GLU A 459 -4.97 -12.43 14.89
CA GLU A 459 -5.65 -12.47 16.18
C GLU A 459 -4.64 -12.52 17.35
N LYS A 460 -3.59 -13.32 17.23
CA LYS A 460 -2.49 -13.36 18.20
C LYS A 460 -1.82 -11.98 18.33
N ASN A 461 -1.56 -11.30 17.22
CA ASN A 461 -1.00 -9.95 17.24
C ASN A 461 -1.92 -8.97 17.98
N ARG A 462 -3.23 -9.02 17.76
CA ARG A 462 -4.19 -8.19 18.50
C ARG A 462 -4.18 -8.47 20.00
N VAL A 463 -4.08 -9.74 20.41
CA VAL A 463 -3.97 -10.11 21.84
C VAL A 463 -2.67 -9.57 22.43
N ALA A 464 -1.55 -9.72 21.73
CA ALA A 464 -0.24 -9.24 22.20
C ALA A 464 -0.21 -7.70 22.36
N LEU A 465 -0.76 -6.97 21.38
CA LEU A 465 -0.90 -5.51 21.46
C LEU A 465 -1.82 -5.09 22.63
N ALA A 466 -2.98 -5.74 22.75
CA ALA A 466 -3.91 -5.46 23.84
C ALA A 466 -3.24 -5.73 25.19
N LEU A 467 -2.45 -6.80 25.33
CA LEU A 467 -1.71 -7.11 26.56
C LEU A 467 -0.61 -6.09 26.84
N LEU A 468 0.14 -5.67 25.81
CA LEU A 468 1.17 -4.64 25.94
C LEU A 468 0.60 -3.34 26.50
N PHE A 469 -0.58 -2.94 26.00
CA PHE A 469 -1.25 -1.71 26.40
C PHE A 469 -1.88 -1.73 27.81
N THR A 470 -1.89 -2.88 28.48
CA THR A 470 -2.25 -2.94 29.92
C THR A 470 -1.06 -2.65 30.82
N LYS A 471 0.17 -2.71 30.28
CA LYS A 471 1.39 -2.56 31.08
C LYS A 471 1.77 -1.09 31.21
N ARG A 472 2.20 -0.72 32.41
CA ARG A 472 2.78 0.61 32.65
C ARG A 472 4.20 0.65 32.12
N VAL A 473 4.42 1.42 31.04
CA VAL A 473 5.73 1.55 30.41
C VAL A 473 6.02 3.02 30.11
N ASP A 474 7.29 3.41 30.30
CA ASP A 474 7.76 4.77 30.01
C ASP A 474 8.25 4.93 28.58
N CYS A 475 8.69 3.84 27.96
CA CYS A 475 9.15 3.79 26.58
C CYS A 475 8.60 2.54 25.91
N MET A 476 8.05 2.70 24.72
CA MET A 476 7.55 1.59 23.90
C MET A 476 8.45 1.40 22.69
N ILE A 477 8.87 0.17 22.47
CA ILE A 477 9.68 -0.23 21.30
C ILE A 477 8.86 -1.23 20.49
N LEU A 478 8.59 -0.92 19.23
CA LEU A 478 7.78 -1.77 18.35
C LEU A 478 8.59 -2.16 17.10
N ASP A 479 8.66 -3.46 16.82
CA ASP A 479 9.31 -3.99 15.62
C ASP A 479 8.25 -4.51 14.67
N GLU A 480 8.03 -3.79 13.56
CA GLU A 480 7.04 -4.05 12.50
C GLU A 480 5.62 -4.34 13.06
N PRO A 481 5.03 -3.42 13.85
CA PRO A 481 3.77 -3.67 14.54
C PRO A 481 2.55 -3.74 13.62
N THR A 482 2.67 -3.26 12.37
CA THR A 482 1.59 -3.25 11.37
C THR A 482 1.50 -4.54 10.57
N ASN A 483 2.55 -5.36 10.58
CA ASN A 483 2.58 -6.62 9.83
C ASN A 483 1.47 -7.58 10.28
N ASP A 484 0.82 -8.22 9.32
CA ASP A 484 -0.30 -9.16 9.52
C ASP A 484 -1.56 -8.55 10.18
N LEU A 485 -1.61 -7.21 10.38
CA LEU A 485 -2.79 -6.54 10.91
C LEU A 485 -3.70 -6.05 9.80
N ASP A 486 -5.01 -6.12 10.02
CA ASP A 486 -5.98 -5.49 9.15
C ASP A 486 -6.12 -3.98 9.43
N ILE A 487 -6.58 -3.21 8.46
CA ILE A 487 -6.74 -1.76 8.56
C ILE A 487 -7.50 -1.33 9.83
N PRO A 488 -8.64 -1.96 10.21
CA PRO A 488 -9.32 -1.63 11.46
C PRO A 488 -8.46 -1.83 12.71
N THR A 489 -7.59 -2.83 12.73
CA THR A 489 -6.67 -3.08 13.86
C THR A 489 -5.52 -2.07 13.87
N ILE A 490 -4.97 -1.73 12.69
CA ILE A 490 -3.97 -0.67 12.55
C ILE A 490 -4.53 0.65 13.09
N ASN A 491 -5.78 0.99 12.78
CA ASN A 491 -6.44 2.20 13.31
C ASN A 491 -6.54 2.22 14.83
N ILE A 492 -6.77 1.07 15.45
CA ILE A 492 -6.80 0.95 16.92
C ILE A 492 -5.39 1.19 17.49
N LEU A 493 -4.39 0.60 16.88
CA LEU A 493 -2.97 0.79 17.24
C LEU A 493 -2.59 2.27 17.13
N GLU A 494 -2.90 2.91 16.01
CA GLU A 494 -2.65 4.34 15.78
C GLU A 494 -3.31 5.22 16.84
N GLU A 495 -4.60 4.99 17.14
CA GLU A 495 -5.34 5.75 18.17
C GLU A 495 -4.68 5.61 19.55
N TYR A 496 -4.22 4.41 19.89
CA TYR A 496 -3.53 4.18 21.17
C TYR A 496 -2.18 4.89 21.21
N LEU A 497 -1.35 4.73 20.17
CA LEU A 497 -0.01 5.32 20.12
C LEU A 497 -0.03 6.85 20.08
N GLN A 498 -1.01 7.47 19.43
CA GLN A 498 -1.19 8.93 19.43
C GLN A 498 -1.48 9.48 20.85
N ASN A 499 -2.15 8.70 21.70
CA ASN A 499 -2.47 9.08 23.06
C ASN A 499 -1.40 8.67 24.08
N PHE A 500 -0.38 7.91 23.67
CA PHE A 500 0.68 7.42 24.53
C PHE A 500 1.57 8.57 25.02
N GLN A 501 1.82 8.65 26.34
CA GLN A 501 2.55 9.76 26.97
C GLN A 501 4.04 9.45 27.23
N GLY A 502 4.51 8.26 26.88
CA GLY A 502 5.90 7.83 26.98
C GLY A 502 6.72 8.16 25.74
N GLY A 503 7.94 7.67 25.68
CA GLY A 503 8.74 7.65 24.45
C GLY A 503 8.32 6.50 23.55
N LEU A 504 8.28 6.73 22.24
CA LEU A 504 7.94 5.71 21.25
C LEU A 504 9.06 5.58 20.23
N ILE A 505 9.56 4.37 20.05
CA ILE A 505 10.55 4.02 19.03
C ILE A 505 9.98 2.83 18.26
N PHE A 506 9.90 2.94 16.94
CA PHE A 506 9.34 1.85 16.15
C PHE A 506 10.01 1.71 14.78
N VAL A 507 10.01 0.50 14.26
CA VAL A 507 10.34 0.16 12.88
C VAL A 507 9.05 -0.16 12.17
N SER A 508 8.80 0.42 11.01
CA SER A 508 7.68 0.04 10.15
C SER A 508 7.98 0.36 8.69
N HIS A 509 7.44 -0.47 7.81
CA HIS A 509 7.42 -0.25 6.35
C HIS A 509 6.10 0.34 5.87
N ASP A 510 5.10 0.48 6.74
CA ASP A 510 3.84 1.15 6.43
C ASP A 510 4.04 2.68 6.44
N ARG A 511 4.13 3.26 5.23
CA ARG A 511 4.32 4.72 5.03
C ARG A 511 3.24 5.54 5.74
N TYR A 512 1.98 5.14 5.62
CA TYR A 512 0.85 5.85 6.21
C TYR A 512 0.92 5.84 7.74
N PHE A 513 1.27 4.69 8.32
CA PHE A 513 1.45 4.55 9.77
C PHE A 513 2.60 5.42 10.28
N VAL A 514 3.74 5.42 9.55
CA VAL A 514 4.90 6.25 9.90
C VAL A 514 4.53 7.72 9.87
N ASP A 515 3.91 8.22 8.80
CA ASP A 515 3.50 9.62 8.65
C ASP A 515 2.52 10.07 9.74
N LYS A 516 1.62 9.17 10.14
CA LYS A 516 0.58 9.46 11.13
C LYS A 516 1.09 9.47 12.58
N ILE A 517 2.16 8.73 12.88
CA ILE A 517 2.65 8.52 14.25
C ILE A 517 3.98 9.20 14.51
N ALA A 518 4.94 9.15 13.58
CA ALA A 518 6.29 9.66 13.81
C ALA A 518 6.33 11.19 13.79
N LYS A 519 7.12 11.75 14.70
CA LYS A 519 7.51 13.18 14.70
C LYS A 519 8.96 13.36 14.26
N LYS A 520 9.70 12.26 14.18
CA LYS A 520 11.12 12.23 13.88
C LYS A 520 11.45 10.90 13.21
N LEU A 521 12.29 10.95 12.19
CA LEU A 521 12.76 9.79 11.48
C LEU A 521 14.25 9.57 11.75
N TYR A 522 14.64 8.32 11.94
CA TYR A 522 16.01 7.85 11.80
C TYR A 522 16.10 7.02 10.53
N VAL A 523 16.69 7.61 9.50
CA VAL A 523 16.76 7.02 8.16
C VAL A 523 18.08 6.35 7.95
N PHE A 524 18.07 5.04 7.72
CA PHE A 524 19.23 4.24 7.35
C PHE A 524 19.50 4.35 5.85
N THR A 525 20.63 4.93 5.46
CA THR A 525 21.00 5.12 4.04
C THR A 525 21.69 3.89 3.42
N GLY A 526 21.83 2.80 4.16
CA GLY A 526 22.45 1.54 3.70
C GLY A 526 23.98 1.44 3.88
N ASN A 527 24.68 2.56 4.10
CA ASN A 527 26.14 2.60 4.28
C ASN A 527 26.57 2.71 5.75
N GLY A 528 25.71 2.32 6.67
CA GLY A 528 25.92 2.45 8.11
C GLY A 528 25.64 3.85 8.68
N HIS A 529 25.41 4.84 7.85
CA HIS A 529 25.02 6.17 8.29
C HIS A 529 23.50 6.24 8.56
N ILE A 530 23.17 6.93 9.65
CA ILE A 530 21.80 7.17 10.07
C ILE A 530 21.56 8.69 10.03
N MET A 531 20.61 9.12 9.21
CA MET A 531 20.22 10.52 9.11
C MET A 531 18.98 10.78 9.99
N GLU A 532 18.95 11.95 10.61
CA GLU A 532 17.80 12.43 11.34
C GLU A 532 16.97 13.35 10.45
N SER A 533 15.68 13.08 10.32
CA SER A 533 14.73 13.93 9.58
C SER A 533 13.49 14.22 10.44
N PHE A 534 12.88 15.39 10.22
CA PHE A 534 11.65 15.84 10.88
C PHE A 534 10.49 15.99 9.89
N GLN A 535 10.73 15.65 8.62
CA GLN A 535 9.72 15.66 7.57
C GLN A 535 8.85 14.39 7.65
N PRO A 536 7.60 14.42 7.17
CA PRO A 536 6.83 13.21 6.92
C PRO A 536 7.62 12.23 6.04
N TYR A 537 7.43 10.94 6.26
CA TYR A 537 8.22 9.93 5.56
C TYR A 537 7.91 9.90 4.05
N SER A 538 6.65 10.12 3.68
CA SER A 538 6.26 10.25 2.27
C SER A 538 6.99 11.39 1.56
N GLU A 539 7.06 12.59 2.17
CA GLU A 539 7.79 13.73 1.62
C GLU A 539 9.30 13.45 1.53
N TYR A 540 9.86 12.77 2.55
CA TYR A 540 11.28 12.38 2.52
C TYR A 540 11.58 11.46 1.32
N LEU A 541 10.71 10.48 1.04
CA LEU A 541 10.88 9.55 -0.08
C LEU A 541 10.77 10.26 -1.44
N GLU A 542 9.84 11.21 -1.59
CA GLU A 542 9.71 12.01 -2.81
C GLU A 542 11.00 12.80 -3.09
N ILE A 543 11.52 13.51 -2.08
CA ILE A 543 12.78 14.27 -2.21
C ILE A 543 13.96 13.34 -2.51
N GLU A 544 14.04 12.17 -1.87
CA GLU A 544 15.09 11.18 -2.13
C GLU A 544 15.03 10.66 -3.57
N LYS A 545 13.82 10.47 -4.10
CA LYS A 545 13.61 10.04 -5.50
C LYS A 545 14.06 11.13 -6.47
N GLU A 546 13.69 12.38 -6.24
CA GLU A 546 14.12 13.51 -7.06
C GLU A 546 15.65 13.65 -7.07
N LEU A 547 16.29 13.54 -5.90
CA LEU A 547 17.77 13.59 -5.81
C LEU A 547 18.43 12.45 -6.59
N LYS A 548 17.91 11.23 -6.49
CA LYS A 548 18.44 10.09 -7.26
C LYS A 548 18.26 10.26 -8.78
N GLU A 549 17.16 10.85 -9.21
CA GLU A 549 16.95 11.17 -10.62
C GLU A 549 17.96 12.22 -11.12
N LEU A 550 18.24 13.24 -10.33
CA LEU A 550 19.27 14.25 -10.65
C LEU A 550 20.68 13.64 -10.70
N ASP A 551 21.05 12.82 -9.71
CA ASP A 551 22.36 12.12 -9.69
C ASP A 551 22.52 11.19 -10.91
N ASN A 552 21.45 10.52 -11.34
CA ASN A 552 21.48 9.69 -12.55
C ASN A 552 21.66 10.53 -13.81
N LEU A 553 21.00 11.66 -13.94
CA LEU A 553 21.17 12.59 -15.06
C LEU A 553 22.60 13.14 -15.11
N GLU A 554 23.17 13.54 -13.96
CA GLU A 554 24.57 13.98 -13.89
C GLU A 554 25.53 12.87 -14.30
N SER A 555 25.30 11.63 -13.84
CA SER A 555 26.14 10.47 -14.20
C SER A 555 26.06 10.12 -15.69
N ASP A 556 24.91 10.30 -16.32
CA ASP A 556 24.75 10.03 -17.75
C ASP A 556 25.40 11.13 -18.59
N ILE A 557 25.34 12.38 -18.18
CA ILE A 557 26.08 13.49 -18.78
C ILE A 557 27.60 13.27 -18.68
N GLU A 558 28.10 12.76 -17.52
CA GLU A 558 29.50 12.43 -17.34
C GLU A 558 29.97 11.24 -18.20
N LYS A 559 29.10 10.22 -18.36
CA LYS A 559 29.37 9.08 -19.26
C LYS A 559 29.42 9.49 -20.72
N GLU A 560 28.55 10.40 -21.16
CA GLU A 560 28.58 10.97 -22.52
C GLU A 560 29.85 11.81 -22.74
N LYS A 561 30.30 12.57 -21.74
CA LYS A 561 31.56 13.31 -21.80
C LYS A 561 32.80 12.40 -21.82
N ASN A 562 32.77 11.25 -21.17
CA ASN A 562 33.87 10.31 -21.06
C ASN A 562 33.92 9.24 -22.16
N ASN A 563 32.93 9.14 -23.03
CA ASN A 563 32.86 8.24 -24.17
C ASN A 563 32.80 9.04 -25.49
N PRO A 564 33.94 9.63 -25.95
CA PRO A 564 33.97 10.21 -27.27
C PRO A 564 33.91 9.05 -28.29
N LYS A 565 32.73 8.68 -28.77
CA LYS A 565 32.65 7.94 -30.03
C LYS A 565 33.25 8.81 -31.12
N ILE A 566 34.51 8.55 -31.41
CA ILE A 566 35.18 9.06 -32.61
C ILE A 566 34.50 8.35 -33.80
N GLU A 567 33.39 8.86 -34.24
CA GLU A 567 32.95 8.67 -35.61
C GLU A 567 33.53 9.81 -36.42
N ASN A 568 34.63 9.48 -37.14
CA ASN A 568 35.13 10.30 -38.22
C ASN A 568 34.12 10.38 -39.34
N LEU A 569 33.18 11.31 -39.23
CA LEU A 569 32.37 11.79 -40.34
C LEU A 569 32.93 13.16 -40.79
N PRO A 570 33.02 13.44 -42.08
CA PRO A 570 33.62 14.70 -42.55
C PRO A 570 32.73 15.86 -42.05
N LYS A 571 33.38 16.82 -41.36
CA LYS A 571 32.77 18.08 -40.92
C LYS A 571 32.19 18.82 -42.12
N LYS A 572 30.88 18.66 -42.39
CA LYS A 572 30.12 19.67 -43.11
C LYS A 572 29.83 20.78 -42.11
N GLN A 573 30.40 21.91 -42.31
CA GLN A 573 30.00 23.16 -41.65
C GLN A 573 28.54 23.43 -42.10
N VAL A 574 27.59 23.05 -41.25
CA VAL A 574 26.19 23.39 -41.44
C VAL A 574 25.98 24.66 -40.62
N LYS A 575 25.89 25.80 -41.28
CA LYS A 575 25.39 27.05 -40.70
C LYS A 575 23.91 26.88 -40.50
N LEU A 576 23.34 27.50 -39.48
CA LEU A 576 21.89 27.64 -39.30
C LEU A 576 21.25 28.05 -40.64
N SER A 577 20.08 27.50 -40.93
CA SER A 577 19.30 27.98 -42.07
C SER A 577 19.03 29.48 -41.91
N TYR A 578 19.07 30.24 -43.00
CA TYR A 578 18.76 31.68 -42.97
C TYR A 578 17.38 31.97 -42.31
N LYS A 579 16.47 31.04 -42.41
CA LYS A 579 15.15 31.09 -41.78
C LYS A 579 15.25 30.92 -40.26
N ASP A 580 15.99 29.95 -39.78
CA ASP A 580 16.16 29.65 -38.35
C ASP A 580 16.98 30.75 -37.64
N GLN A 581 17.98 31.33 -38.34
CA GLN A 581 18.74 32.47 -37.77
C GLN A 581 17.86 33.70 -37.61
N ARG A 582 17.01 33.99 -38.57
CA ARG A 582 16.07 35.12 -38.51
C ARG A 582 15.01 34.92 -37.42
N GLU A 583 14.55 33.67 -37.26
CA GLU A 583 13.61 33.29 -36.22
C GLU A 583 14.26 33.43 -34.81
N TYR A 584 15.49 32.94 -34.64
CA TYR A 584 16.26 33.08 -33.41
C TYR A 584 16.45 34.54 -32.99
N ASP A 585 16.76 35.43 -33.95
CA ASP A 585 16.96 36.86 -33.69
C ASP A 585 15.66 37.61 -33.36
N SER A 586 14.48 37.08 -33.80
CA SER A 586 13.17 37.72 -33.58
C SER A 586 12.44 37.18 -32.35
N LEU A 587 12.65 35.92 -31.94
CA LEU A 587 11.96 35.26 -30.85
C LEU A 587 12.08 35.99 -29.50
N PRO A 588 13.24 36.51 -29.06
CA PRO A 588 13.33 37.25 -27.78
C PRO A 588 12.38 38.46 -27.71
N LYS A 589 12.25 39.20 -28.78
CA LYS A 589 11.37 40.37 -28.85
C LYS A 589 9.87 39.97 -28.92
N GLU A 590 9.59 38.77 -29.44
CA GLU A 590 8.24 38.29 -29.48
C GLU A 590 7.82 37.71 -28.10
N LEU A 591 8.74 37.06 -27.40
CA LEU A 591 8.53 36.58 -26.03
C LEU A 591 8.27 37.76 -25.07
N GLU A 592 9.08 38.83 -25.14
CA GLU A 592 8.91 40.03 -24.34
C GLU A 592 7.50 40.67 -24.53
N LYS A 593 7.00 40.74 -25.77
CA LYS A 593 5.63 41.23 -26.06
C LYS A 593 4.52 40.31 -25.53
N ILE A 594 4.76 38.99 -25.49
CA ILE A 594 3.77 38.08 -24.95
C ILE A 594 3.77 38.15 -23.42
N GLU A 595 4.93 38.33 -22.80
CA GLU A 595 5.05 38.56 -21.35
C GLU A 595 4.32 39.85 -20.93
N GLU A 596 4.54 40.97 -21.64
CA GLU A 596 3.80 42.21 -21.39
C GLU A 596 2.29 41.98 -21.50
N LYS A 597 1.84 41.23 -22.50
CA LYS A 597 0.41 40.91 -22.66
C LYS A 597 -0.14 40.05 -21.53
N ILE A 598 0.64 39.05 -21.05
CA ILE A 598 0.28 38.24 -19.90
C ILE A 598 0.15 39.07 -18.63
N GLU A 599 1.08 40.04 -18.43
CA GLU A 599 1.02 40.99 -17.31
C GLU A 599 -0.20 41.92 -17.40
N GLU A 600 -0.54 42.44 -18.61
CA GLU A 600 -1.74 43.23 -18.81
C GLU A 600 -3.03 42.47 -18.49
N ILE A 601 -3.15 41.21 -18.93
CA ILE A 601 -4.31 40.36 -18.64
C ILE A 601 -4.38 40.04 -17.14
N ASN A 602 -3.26 39.75 -16.49
CA ASN A 602 -3.20 39.52 -15.03
C ASN A 602 -3.55 40.79 -14.25
N GLY A 603 -3.09 41.97 -14.70
CA GLY A 603 -3.45 43.23 -14.13
C GLY A 603 -4.96 43.51 -14.25
N CYS A 604 -5.54 43.19 -15.40
CA CYS A 604 -6.97 43.32 -15.61
C CYS A 604 -7.81 42.34 -14.77
N LEU A 605 -7.33 41.14 -14.56
CA LEU A 605 -7.94 40.16 -13.66
C LEU A 605 -7.87 40.54 -12.17
N ALA A 606 -6.88 41.37 -11.80
CA ALA A 606 -6.74 41.91 -10.45
C ALA A 606 -7.59 43.18 -10.18
N ASP A 607 -8.02 43.89 -11.25
CA ASP A 607 -8.84 45.11 -11.09
C ASP A 607 -10.34 44.83 -11.31
N PRO A 608 -11.19 44.98 -10.27
CA PRO A 608 -12.65 44.78 -10.38
C PRO A 608 -13.31 45.53 -11.50
N LYS A 609 -12.86 46.77 -11.78
CA LYS A 609 -13.41 47.61 -12.83
C LYS A 609 -13.06 47.16 -14.25
N CYS A 610 -11.97 46.41 -14.40
CA CYS A 610 -11.53 45.90 -15.68
C CYS A 610 -12.26 44.57 -16.01
N TYR A 611 -12.28 43.59 -15.08
CA TYR A 611 -12.90 42.30 -15.38
C TYR A 611 -14.44 42.37 -15.43
N GLU A 612 -15.10 43.33 -14.76
CA GLU A 612 -16.55 43.52 -14.90
C GLU A 612 -16.97 43.99 -16.31
N LYS A 613 -16.08 44.65 -17.03
CA LYS A 613 -16.35 45.09 -18.42
C LYS A 613 -16.12 44.02 -19.47
N ILE A 614 -15.12 43.18 -19.27
CA ILE A 614 -14.67 42.20 -20.29
C ILE A 614 -15.22 40.78 -19.99
N GLY A 615 -15.40 40.48 -18.72
CA GLY A 615 -15.83 39.14 -18.23
C GLY A 615 -14.65 38.26 -17.82
N ILE A 616 -14.71 37.70 -16.60
CA ILE A 616 -13.64 36.88 -16.01
C ILE A 616 -13.36 35.63 -16.89
N ILE A 617 -14.40 34.99 -17.43
CA ILE A 617 -14.28 33.78 -18.27
C ILE A 617 -13.52 34.07 -19.56
N VAL A 618 -13.76 35.22 -20.16
CA VAL A 618 -13.09 35.63 -21.40
C VAL A 618 -11.61 35.90 -21.16
N LEU A 619 -11.31 36.68 -20.08
CA LEU A 619 -9.93 36.99 -19.69
C LEU A 619 -9.14 35.74 -19.26
N SER A 620 -9.76 34.81 -18.56
CA SER A 620 -9.10 33.54 -18.16
C SER A 620 -8.77 32.70 -19.39
N LYS A 621 -9.68 32.62 -20.36
CA LYS A 621 -9.44 31.89 -21.61
C LYS A 621 -8.35 32.55 -22.45
N GLU A 622 -8.36 33.89 -22.56
CA GLU A 622 -7.31 34.64 -23.25
C GLU A 622 -5.94 34.49 -22.56
N LEU A 623 -5.92 34.38 -21.23
CA LEU A 623 -4.71 34.10 -20.46
C LEU A 623 -4.15 32.70 -20.75
N GLU A 624 -5.01 31.67 -20.76
CA GLU A 624 -4.61 30.30 -21.11
C GLU A 624 -4.06 30.20 -22.54
N GLU A 625 -4.75 30.80 -23.50
CA GLU A 625 -4.30 30.81 -24.91
C GLU A 625 -2.96 31.55 -25.06
N THR A 626 -2.79 32.68 -24.37
CA THR A 626 -1.53 33.46 -24.43
C THR A 626 -0.37 32.73 -23.74
N LYS A 627 -0.61 32.04 -22.65
CA LYS A 627 0.40 31.21 -21.98
C LYS A 627 0.82 30.00 -22.84
N ALA A 628 -0.12 29.32 -23.49
CA ALA A 628 0.19 28.23 -24.39
C ALA A 628 1.09 28.67 -25.57
N ILE A 629 0.82 29.85 -26.14
CA ILE A 629 1.67 30.45 -27.20
C ILE A 629 3.05 30.82 -26.65
N TYR A 630 3.12 31.29 -25.42
CA TYR A 630 4.40 31.60 -24.75
C TYR A 630 5.24 30.34 -24.57
N GLU A 631 4.68 29.27 -24.04
CA GLU A 631 5.36 27.99 -23.85
C GLU A 631 5.89 27.41 -25.16
N GLU A 632 5.06 27.38 -26.21
CA GLU A 632 5.46 26.92 -27.55
C GLU A 632 6.68 27.71 -28.10
N LYS A 633 6.66 29.04 -27.92
CA LYS A 633 7.76 29.90 -28.41
C LYS A 633 9.02 29.77 -27.57
N VAL A 634 8.91 29.56 -26.25
CA VAL A 634 10.04 29.28 -25.37
C VAL A 634 10.70 27.95 -25.74
N GLU A 635 9.93 26.88 -25.94
CA GLU A 635 10.43 25.59 -26.39
C GLU A 635 11.15 25.69 -27.74
N ARG A 636 10.59 26.47 -28.66
CA ARG A 636 11.23 26.72 -29.97
C ARG A 636 12.52 27.54 -29.85
N PHE A 637 12.56 28.52 -28.95
CA PHE A 637 13.78 29.33 -28.68
C PHE A 637 14.89 28.46 -28.12
N LEU A 638 14.57 27.62 -27.12
CA LEU A 638 15.54 26.70 -26.51
C LEU A 638 16.10 25.71 -27.54
N THR A 639 15.27 25.15 -28.41
CA THR A 639 15.74 24.25 -29.50
C THR A 639 16.67 24.95 -30.49
N LEU A 640 16.44 26.21 -30.78
CA LEU A 640 17.32 26.99 -31.65
C LEU A 640 18.61 27.39 -30.94
N GLU A 641 18.57 27.67 -29.64
CA GLU A 641 19.73 27.98 -28.80
C GLU A 641 20.65 26.78 -28.66
N GLU A 642 20.12 25.58 -28.41
CA GLU A 642 20.87 24.33 -28.40
C GLU A 642 21.56 24.06 -29.75
N LEU A 643 20.85 24.35 -30.86
CA LEU A 643 21.46 24.26 -32.18
C LEU A 643 22.60 25.25 -32.36
N VAL A 644 22.46 26.50 -31.91
CA VAL A 644 23.53 27.53 -31.97
C VAL A 644 24.72 27.13 -31.12
N GLU A 645 24.48 26.62 -29.91
CA GLU A 645 25.55 26.12 -29.02
C GLU A 645 26.26 24.93 -29.64
N SER A 646 25.55 24.02 -30.27
CA SER A 646 26.13 22.86 -30.97
C SER A 646 27.02 23.24 -32.18
N PHE A 647 26.84 24.45 -32.72
CA PHE A 647 27.72 25.00 -33.79
C PHE A 647 28.92 25.77 -33.25
N ASN A 648 28.85 26.24 -32.00
CA ASN A 648 29.92 27.01 -31.34
C ASN A 648 30.88 26.12 -30.54
N SER A 649 30.45 24.87 -30.23
CA SER A 649 31.27 23.83 -29.59
C SER A 649 31.92 22.92 -30.65
#